data_0d14c6c88dcfa17c976fae5ca7ccd2ad
#
_entry.id   0d14c6c88dcfa17c976fae5ca7ccd2ad
#
_cell.length_a   1.000
_cell.length_b   1.000
_cell.length_c   1.000
_cell.angle_alpha   90.00
_cell.angle_beta   90.00
_cell.angle_gamma   90.00
#
_symmetry.space_group_name_H-M   'P 1'
#
loop_
_entity.id
_entity.type
_entity.pdbx_description
1 polymer ?
#
loop_
_entity_poly.entity_id
_entity_poly.type
_entity_poly.pdbx_seq_one_letter_code
_entity_poly.pdbx_strand_id
1 'polypeptide(L)'
;MLRQTTGPGRFDLRLLFALLLILSTASAAVAERRVALVIAENDYRLIRPLANPVNDGEVMETVLSKLGFEVFLETNRDLRRMRRALDDFREDAKGADVVLVFFSGHGVEIAGENRLLPVDADASSLDALERTSLPLEEIRTTVAATSKVGLIVLDACRSDPFAAAGGEGRGATALAKEVGVKVRPGLGRVGRAENILFAFSAAPGETAADGTGQNSPFTAALTKYLGTDGLEIRSVLTLVQQEVYDLSRGKQLPYVESGLPQLFFATTAKEKLPERERLLLAMAEVTPQMRGEVEKIASDADMPLAPLYGALISSDTGHLSADSLNARLREAADAFVKVRSEMQTLGSDDLRVAALRRQAEEQLSLGAFDAARKKLAEAAEIDNVSRNALKANFVSRTLSEAATRYLSGGAARADLDYATAIRDYESVLALYGEAGRVVLSLDDADRLIRTLDELGKLYTTVGNIDAAGRAFEALQADLERRLHHETDPNVKRDFAVSHVKLGNVRMAQGNLPTALQNYETAKTILQGLTEAEPDNLEWFGDLAMADDKIGNVLATQGDLAGAAEVYQESLSIKKQLAAGKPDRAELQRDLTITYDEIGHLAHVAGQLDNAQAAYEESLKVRLALAADKPGDADRQRDVSVSHDTIGDLLRERGDAAGALAAYREGLAIVKHLAKRDPDDTELKRDLSVGNAKIGNALSDQQNWPAALSAYREALSQASALAAGDPNNTEWQRDLSVCLEKVAGVLAIQGDHKGALKAYLDSYAIAQRLAKLDPANSDWQRDLSITLSEVATLCLKQRDVSGARQAFQDSLAIREKLARSDPDNATWQRDLVVAYIDYAQVAKDPKAVLSKALDMTLELDRSGRLAPRYKFMIKFLRERLARIEAKRQ
;
A
#
# COMPACT_ATOMS: atom_id res chain seq x y z
N MET A 1 -38.51 61.76 -45.48
CA MET A 1 -38.81 63.10 -44.91
C MET A 1 -37.92 63.36 -43.76
N LEU A 2 -36.96 64.25 -44.02
CA LEU A 2 -36.55 65.39 -43.21
C LEU A 2 -35.86 65.07 -41.87
N ARG A 3 -34.57 65.22 -41.84
CA ARG A 3 -33.74 66.43 -41.53
C ARG A 3 -33.36 66.50 -40.06
N GLN A 4 -32.05 66.29 -39.80
CA GLN A 4 -31.08 67.31 -39.30
C GLN A 4 -31.44 67.77 -37.87
N THR A 5 -30.46 67.82 -36.96
CA THR A 5 -29.35 68.76 -36.93
C THR A 5 -28.32 68.34 -35.88
N THR A 6 -27.11 68.65 -36.19
CA THR A 6 -25.84 68.69 -35.46
C THR A 6 -25.84 69.62 -34.28
N GLY A 7 -25.10 69.30 -33.22
CA GLY A 7 -24.57 70.21 -32.22
C GLY A 7 -23.34 69.62 -31.52
N PRO A 8 -22.21 70.35 -31.37
CA PRO A 8 -20.97 69.74 -30.84
C PRO A 8 -21.03 69.68 -29.32
N GLY A 9 -20.93 68.43 -28.80
CA GLY A 9 -20.74 68.20 -27.37
C GLY A 9 -19.42 68.80 -26.87
N ARG A 10 -19.53 69.67 -25.93
CA ARG A 10 -18.39 70.16 -25.15
C ARG A 10 -17.71 69.02 -24.47
N PHE A 11 -16.46 68.82 -24.84
CA PHE A 11 -15.53 67.89 -24.10
C PHE A 11 -15.33 68.55 -22.71
N ASP A 12 -15.82 67.78 -21.68
CA ASP A 12 -15.73 68.20 -20.28
C ASP A 12 -14.29 68.01 -19.79
N LEU A 13 -13.53 69.10 -19.75
CA LEU A 13 -12.14 69.17 -19.31
C LEU A 13 -11.93 68.63 -17.88
N ARG A 14 -13.04 68.51 -17.13
CA ARG A 14 -13.05 67.94 -15.77
C ARG A 14 -12.91 66.40 -15.77
N LEU A 15 -13.36 65.69 -16.80
CA LEU A 15 -13.18 64.24 -16.95
C LEU A 15 -11.73 63.91 -17.33
N LEU A 16 -11.08 64.76 -18.13
CA LEU A 16 -9.64 64.60 -18.45
C LEU A 16 -8.74 64.83 -17.24
N PHE A 17 -9.08 65.80 -16.38
CA PHE A 17 -8.34 66.06 -15.13
C PHE A 17 -8.58 64.98 -14.08
N ALA A 18 -9.77 64.40 -14.00
CA ALA A 18 -10.05 63.27 -13.14
C ALA A 18 -9.35 61.97 -13.62
N LEU A 19 -9.23 61.78 -14.94
CA LEU A 19 -8.47 60.63 -15.50
C LEU A 19 -6.94 60.82 -15.33
N LEU A 20 -6.43 62.03 -15.42
CA LEU A 20 -5.04 62.34 -15.15
C LEU A 20 -4.67 62.26 -13.66
N LEU A 21 -5.62 62.57 -12.75
CA LEU A 21 -5.39 62.41 -11.30
C LEU A 21 -5.48 60.92 -10.88
N ILE A 22 -6.25 60.05 -11.57
CA ILE A 22 -6.30 58.61 -11.34
C ILE A 22 -5.07 57.90 -11.89
N LEU A 23 -4.43 58.46 -12.94
CA LEU A 23 -3.17 57.97 -13.48
C LEU A 23 -1.91 58.41 -12.69
N SER A 24 -2.01 59.38 -11.79
CA SER A 24 -0.89 59.85 -10.97
C SER A 24 -0.79 59.24 -9.59
N THR A 25 -1.70 58.27 -9.24
CA THR A 25 -1.61 57.43 -8.02
C THR A 25 -1.25 55.97 -8.32
N ALA A 26 -0.62 55.70 -9.45
CA ALA A 26 0.15 54.51 -9.57
C ALA A 26 1.35 54.66 -8.60
N SER A 27 1.15 54.24 -7.33
CA SER A 27 2.27 53.95 -6.44
C SER A 27 3.22 53.04 -7.22
N ALA A 28 4.40 53.58 -7.54
CA ALA A 28 5.49 52.75 -8.00
C ALA A 28 5.61 51.63 -6.92
N ALA A 29 5.22 50.44 -7.26
CA ALA A 29 5.53 49.29 -6.41
C ALA A 29 7.05 49.33 -6.25
N VAL A 30 7.51 49.69 -5.06
CA VAL A 30 8.95 49.65 -4.73
C VAL A 30 9.31 48.16 -4.94
N ALA A 31 10.16 47.90 -5.92
CA ALA A 31 10.62 46.53 -6.17
C ALA A 31 11.22 45.98 -4.88
N GLU A 32 10.76 44.77 -4.47
CA GLU A 32 11.24 44.12 -3.27
C GLU A 32 12.76 43.95 -3.34
N ARG A 33 13.48 44.52 -2.37
CA ARG A 33 14.93 44.46 -2.33
C ARG A 33 15.38 43.12 -1.74
N ARG A 34 16.09 42.33 -2.52
CA ARG A 34 16.56 41.01 -2.17
C ARG A 34 18.08 40.96 -2.16
N VAL A 35 18.68 40.52 -1.06
CA VAL A 35 20.13 40.43 -0.91
C VAL A 35 20.52 39.04 -0.42
N ALA A 36 21.60 38.47 -0.96
CA ALA A 36 22.05 37.12 -0.59
C ALA A 36 23.56 37.07 -0.34
N LEU A 37 23.96 36.33 0.69
CA LEU A 37 25.34 35.94 0.94
C LEU A 37 25.48 34.46 0.70
N VAL A 38 26.39 34.07 -0.19
CA VAL A 38 26.69 32.64 -0.52
C VAL A 38 28.12 32.36 -0.05
N ILE A 39 28.27 31.42 0.86
CA ILE A 39 29.56 30.97 1.41
C ILE A 39 29.79 29.52 1.03
N ALA A 40 30.91 29.21 0.42
CA ALA A 40 31.21 27.88 -0.10
C ALA A 40 32.65 27.45 0.17
N GLU A 41 32.83 26.39 0.97
CA GLU A 41 34.09 25.95 1.54
C GLU A 41 34.43 24.51 1.18
N ASN A 42 35.45 24.28 0.33
CA ASN A 42 35.88 22.92 -0.03
C ASN A 42 37.39 22.66 0.25
N ASP A 43 38.27 23.68 0.24
CA ASP A 43 39.71 23.52 0.33
C ASP A 43 40.22 23.56 1.78
N TYR A 44 39.62 22.65 2.61
CA TYR A 44 40.02 22.54 4.02
C TYR A 44 41.46 22.10 4.18
N ARG A 45 42.20 22.78 5.06
CA ARG A 45 43.64 22.58 5.23
C ARG A 45 43.99 21.53 6.28
N LEU A 46 43.19 21.41 7.33
CA LEU A 46 43.46 20.59 8.51
C LEU A 46 42.43 19.49 8.75
N ILE A 47 41.36 19.50 7.99
CA ILE A 47 40.29 18.50 8.01
C ILE A 47 40.01 18.02 6.58
N ARG A 48 39.16 17.03 6.42
CA ARG A 48 38.83 16.43 5.11
C ARG A 48 38.29 17.45 4.11
N PRO A 49 38.89 17.62 2.93
CA PRO A 49 38.36 18.47 1.88
C PRO A 49 37.05 17.88 1.29
N LEU A 50 36.24 18.76 0.67
CA LEU A 50 35.01 18.40 -0.03
C LEU A 50 35.16 18.65 -1.54
N ALA A 51 34.30 17.99 -2.35
CA ALA A 51 34.39 18.11 -3.82
C ALA A 51 33.48 19.22 -4.38
N ASN A 52 32.27 19.38 -3.86
CA ASN A 52 31.20 20.13 -4.50
C ASN A 52 30.89 21.52 -3.95
N PRO A 53 31.25 21.94 -2.74
CA PRO A 53 30.78 23.21 -2.17
C PRO A 53 30.95 24.44 -3.04
N VAL A 54 32.12 24.62 -3.69
CA VAL A 54 32.35 25.80 -4.55
C VAL A 54 31.42 25.78 -5.77
N ASN A 55 31.23 24.60 -6.41
CA ASN A 55 30.26 24.47 -7.49
C ASN A 55 28.81 24.76 -7.01
N ASP A 56 28.48 24.31 -5.80
CA ASP A 56 27.17 24.59 -5.18
C ASP A 56 26.97 26.11 -5.01
N GLY A 57 28.01 26.81 -4.55
CA GLY A 57 28.00 28.26 -4.39
C GLY A 57 27.81 29.00 -5.71
N GLU A 58 28.56 28.66 -6.75
CA GLU A 58 28.49 29.27 -8.09
C GLU A 58 27.11 29.07 -8.76
N VAL A 59 26.52 27.87 -8.63
CA VAL A 59 25.17 27.60 -9.16
C VAL A 59 24.12 28.38 -8.36
N MET A 60 24.24 28.45 -7.04
CA MET A 60 23.33 29.24 -6.19
C MET A 60 23.42 30.73 -6.51
N GLU A 61 24.59 31.30 -6.68
CA GLU A 61 24.77 32.67 -7.15
C GLU A 61 24.00 32.96 -8.45
N THR A 62 24.17 32.04 -9.43
CA THR A 62 23.51 32.14 -10.72
C THR A 62 21.98 32.12 -10.59
N VAL A 63 21.41 31.20 -9.77
CA VAL A 63 19.97 31.08 -9.59
C VAL A 63 19.40 32.24 -8.80
N LEU A 64 20.05 32.66 -7.73
CA LEU A 64 19.60 33.78 -6.89
C LEU A 64 19.64 35.09 -7.68
N SER A 65 20.70 35.35 -8.49
CA SER A 65 20.78 36.49 -9.37
C SER A 65 19.61 36.56 -10.37
N LYS A 66 19.21 35.40 -10.96
CA LYS A 66 18.03 35.32 -11.84
C LYS A 66 16.73 35.60 -11.10
N LEU A 67 16.66 35.33 -9.80
CA LEU A 67 15.50 35.59 -8.94
C LEU A 67 15.50 37.01 -8.36
N GLY A 68 16.43 37.89 -8.83
CA GLY A 68 16.49 39.29 -8.45
C GLY A 68 17.20 39.56 -7.13
N PHE A 69 18.02 38.67 -6.64
CA PHE A 69 18.90 38.90 -5.49
C PHE A 69 20.19 39.61 -5.93
N GLU A 70 20.61 40.56 -5.13
CA GLU A 70 22.00 41.09 -5.11
C GLU A 70 22.83 40.04 -4.34
N VAL A 71 23.78 39.37 -5.01
CA VAL A 71 24.47 38.18 -4.47
C VAL A 71 25.95 38.47 -4.19
N PHE A 72 26.40 38.14 -2.99
CA PHE A 72 27.79 38.18 -2.57
C PHE A 72 28.29 36.75 -2.42
N LEU A 73 29.18 36.30 -3.32
CA LEU A 73 29.76 34.95 -3.31
C LEU A 73 31.13 34.96 -2.63
N GLU A 74 31.31 34.16 -1.60
CA GLU A 74 32.55 33.97 -0.86
C GLU A 74 32.97 32.48 -0.89
N THR A 75 34.17 32.22 -1.41
CA THR A 75 34.69 30.84 -1.57
C THR A 75 36.01 30.65 -0.84
N ASN A 76 36.16 29.51 -0.17
CA ASN A 76 37.42 29.07 0.50
C ASN A 76 38.01 30.13 1.46
N ARG A 77 37.16 30.64 2.38
CA ARG A 77 37.53 31.70 3.33
C ARG A 77 37.99 31.12 4.67
N ASP A 78 39.06 31.75 5.23
CA ASP A 78 39.45 31.56 6.63
C ASP A 78 38.43 32.25 7.57
N LEU A 79 38.39 31.88 8.85
CA LEU A 79 37.41 32.41 9.81
C LEU A 79 37.37 33.93 9.84
N ARG A 80 38.56 34.60 9.76
CA ARG A 80 38.61 36.06 9.79
C ARG A 80 37.97 36.69 8.56
N ARG A 81 38.14 36.11 7.39
CA ARG A 81 37.55 36.59 6.15
C ARG A 81 36.06 36.28 6.11
N MET A 82 35.66 35.12 6.59
CA MET A 82 34.26 34.74 6.70
C MET A 82 33.48 35.71 7.62
N ARG A 83 34.03 36.10 8.79
CA ARG A 83 33.42 37.10 9.66
C ARG A 83 33.38 38.48 9.01
N ARG A 84 34.44 38.89 8.31
CA ARG A 84 34.44 40.15 7.57
C ARG A 84 33.33 40.18 6.51
N ALA A 85 33.23 39.12 5.71
CA ALA A 85 32.15 38.98 4.72
C ALA A 85 30.76 39.09 5.36
N LEU A 86 30.55 38.51 6.55
CA LEU A 86 29.29 38.60 7.29
C LEU A 86 29.04 40.04 7.82
N ASP A 87 30.09 40.76 8.24
CA ASP A 87 29.98 42.16 8.68
C ASP A 87 29.71 43.13 7.52
N ASP A 88 30.38 42.95 6.37
CA ASP A 88 30.15 43.72 5.15
C ASP A 88 28.72 43.47 4.64
N PHE A 89 28.31 42.20 4.61
CA PHE A 89 26.93 41.79 4.24
C PHE A 89 25.88 42.42 5.16
N ARG A 90 26.15 42.54 6.46
CA ARG A 90 25.22 43.16 7.42
C ARG A 90 24.97 44.63 7.07
N GLU A 91 26.00 45.35 6.60
CA GLU A 91 25.86 46.74 6.16
C GLU A 91 25.10 46.84 4.82
N ASP A 92 25.47 45.97 3.86
CA ASP A 92 24.86 45.94 2.53
C ASP A 92 23.41 45.50 2.54
N ALA A 93 23.04 44.58 3.43
CA ALA A 93 21.67 44.06 3.55
C ALA A 93 20.74 44.97 4.39
N LYS A 94 21.20 46.09 4.97
CA LYS A 94 20.32 46.95 5.77
C LYS A 94 19.10 47.41 4.98
N GLY A 95 17.90 47.13 5.54
CA GLY A 95 16.63 47.52 4.95
C GLY A 95 16.22 46.71 3.73
N ALA A 96 16.83 45.57 3.50
CA ALA A 96 16.35 44.59 2.54
C ALA A 96 15.01 44.02 2.98
N ASP A 97 14.12 43.72 2.02
CA ASP A 97 12.86 43.04 2.30
C ASP A 97 13.11 41.56 2.53
N VAL A 98 14.01 40.94 1.76
CA VAL A 98 14.38 39.54 1.85
C VAL A 98 15.89 39.41 1.91
N VAL A 99 16.37 38.62 2.87
CA VAL A 99 17.78 38.23 3.00
C VAL A 99 17.92 36.72 2.95
N LEU A 100 18.89 36.25 2.16
CA LEU A 100 19.21 34.81 2.09
C LEU A 100 20.70 34.64 2.42
N VAL A 101 20.99 33.68 3.32
CA VAL A 101 22.36 33.20 3.54
C VAL A 101 22.40 31.72 3.17
N PHE A 102 23.24 31.38 2.20
CA PHE A 102 23.55 30.02 1.81
C PHE A 102 24.94 29.64 2.26
N PHE A 103 25.09 28.49 2.89
CA PHE A 103 26.38 27.92 3.24
C PHE A 103 26.50 26.50 2.71
N SER A 104 27.60 26.20 2.00
CA SER A 104 27.97 24.84 1.59
C SER A 104 29.36 24.51 2.10
N GLY A 105 29.49 23.44 2.92
CA GLY A 105 30.73 23.07 3.57
C GLY A 105 30.52 22.12 4.75
N HIS A 106 31.54 22.03 5.64
CA HIS A 106 31.41 21.26 6.87
C HIS A 106 30.71 22.03 7.99
N GLY A 107 29.82 21.35 8.70
CA GLY A 107 29.15 21.83 9.91
C GLY A 107 29.25 20.82 11.04
N VAL A 108 29.32 21.30 12.28
CA VAL A 108 29.39 20.47 13.50
C VAL A 108 28.50 21.04 14.60
N GLU A 109 28.01 20.18 15.46
CA GLU A 109 27.36 20.56 16.72
C GLU A 109 28.35 20.33 17.87
N ILE A 110 28.65 21.39 18.64
CA ILE A 110 29.50 21.33 19.83
C ILE A 110 28.66 21.73 21.04
N ALA A 111 28.43 20.82 21.99
CA ALA A 111 27.66 21.07 23.20
C ALA A 111 26.25 21.64 22.98
N GLY A 112 25.63 21.35 21.83
CA GLY A 112 24.31 21.90 21.44
C GLY A 112 24.38 23.18 20.62
N GLU A 113 25.58 23.72 20.35
CA GLU A 113 25.80 24.87 19.46
C GLU A 113 26.19 24.40 18.05
N ASN A 114 25.49 24.90 17.05
CA ASN A 114 25.80 24.69 15.65
C ASN A 114 26.95 25.62 15.19
N ARG A 115 27.94 25.07 14.52
CA ARG A 115 29.12 25.79 14.04
C ARG A 115 29.43 25.41 12.60
N LEU A 116 29.77 26.40 11.80
CA LEU A 116 30.20 26.26 10.42
C LEU A 116 31.73 26.31 10.37
N LEU A 117 32.34 25.45 9.57
CA LEU A 117 33.79 25.29 9.53
C LEU A 117 34.36 26.05 8.32
N PRO A 118 35.23 27.05 8.53
CA PRO A 118 36.04 27.69 7.48
C PRO A 118 37.21 26.81 7.05
N VAL A 119 37.89 27.16 5.96
CA VAL A 119 38.99 26.32 5.42
C VAL A 119 40.21 26.17 6.37
N ASP A 120 40.35 27.01 7.38
CA ASP A 120 41.38 26.96 8.40
C ASP A 120 40.92 26.35 9.73
N ALA A 121 39.74 25.71 9.75
CA ALA A 121 39.23 25.02 10.94
C ALA A 121 40.22 23.98 11.46
N ASP A 122 40.57 24.09 12.75
CA ASP A 122 41.56 23.24 13.44
C ASP A 122 40.85 22.28 14.41
N ALA A 123 40.86 21.01 14.08
CA ALA A 123 40.31 19.92 14.88
C ALA A 123 41.34 19.26 15.82
N SER A 124 42.50 19.87 16.08
CA SER A 124 43.54 19.33 16.95
C SER A 124 43.10 19.20 18.42
N SER A 125 42.19 20.08 18.84
CA SER A 125 41.52 20.04 20.17
C SER A 125 40.13 20.69 20.09
N LEU A 126 39.29 20.47 21.08
CA LEU A 126 37.97 21.09 21.18
C LEU A 126 38.08 22.63 21.22
N ASP A 127 38.97 23.14 22.03
CA ASP A 127 39.24 24.57 22.19
C ASP A 127 39.80 25.22 20.88
N ALA A 128 40.61 24.50 20.11
CA ALA A 128 41.06 24.92 18.80
C ALA A 128 39.87 25.00 17.81
N LEU A 129 39.03 23.97 17.78
CA LEU A 129 37.90 23.88 16.92
C LEU A 129 36.86 24.97 17.21
N GLU A 130 36.56 25.25 18.50
CA GLU A 130 35.67 26.33 18.89
C GLU A 130 36.22 27.70 18.47
N ARG A 131 37.51 27.94 18.62
CA ARG A 131 38.13 29.24 18.22
C ARG A 131 38.27 29.41 16.72
N THR A 132 38.31 28.33 15.95
CA THR A 132 38.48 28.37 14.49
C THR A 132 37.21 28.08 13.71
N SER A 133 36.03 28.06 14.35
CA SER A 133 34.76 27.86 13.72
C SER A 133 33.82 29.07 13.90
N LEU A 134 32.87 29.23 13.00
CA LEU A 134 31.86 30.30 13.03
C LEU A 134 30.58 29.76 13.70
N PRO A 135 30.13 30.32 14.85
CA PRO A 135 28.83 30.00 15.41
C PRO A 135 27.68 30.35 14.43
N LEU A 136 26.75 29.46 14.20
CA LEU A 136 25.56 29.71 13.37
C LEU A 136 24.71 30.87 13.90
N GLU A 137 24.81 31.13 15.20
CA GLU A 137 24.14 32.23 15.88
C GLU A 137 24.60 33.60 15.37
N GLU A 138 25.88 33.77 14.93
CA GLU A 138 26.37 35.03 14.31
C GLU A 138 25.63 35.30 12.99
N ILE A 139 25.39 34.26 12.17
CA ILE A 139 24.59 34.36 10.94
C ILE A 139 23.12 34.65 11.25
N ARG A 140 22.54 33.93 12.19
CA ARG A 140 21.15 34.12 12.60
C ARG A 140 20.89 35.54 13.06
N THR A 141 21.76 36.08 13.91
CA THR A 141 21.64 37.45 14.43
C THR A 141 21.79 38.45 13.31
N THR A 142 22.69 38.24 12.36
CA THR A 142 22.87 39.15 11.21
C THR A 142 21.61 39.17 10.35
N VAL A 143 21.05 38.00 10.00
CA VAL A 143 19.82 37.90 9.19
C VAL A 143 18.63 38.55 9.92
N ALA A 144 18.46 38.26 11.22
CA ALA A 144 17.38 38.83 12.02
C ALA A 144 17.43 40.37 12.10
N ALA A 145 18.64 40.98 12.08
CA ALA A 145 18.82 42.41 12.18
C ALA A 145 18.64 43.17 10.85
N THR A 146 18.63 42.50 9.71
CA THR A 146 18.75 43.11 8.38
C THR A 146 17.49 43.02 7.53
N SER A 147 16.57 42.09 7.77
CA SER A 147 15.46 41.81 6.85
C SER A 147 14.11 41.59 7.52
N LYS A 148 13.03 41.72 6.72
CA LYS A 148 11.67 41.30 7.10
C LYS A 148 11.44 39.78 6.91
N VAL A 149 12.13 39.20 5.94
CA VAL A 149 12.12 37.76 5.64
C VAL A 149 13.55 37.29 5.54
N GLY A 150 13.95 36.38 6.42
CA GLY A 150 15.26 35.78 6.45
C GLY A 150 15.21 34.31 6.00
N LEU A 151 16.07 33.89 5.11
CA LEU A 151 16.26 32.52 4.68
C LEU A 151 17.71 32.09 4.98
N ILE A 152 17.89 31.03 5.76
CA ILE A 152 19.21 30.46 6.05
C ILE A 152 19.22 29.05 5.54
N VAL A 153 20.00 28.78 4.53
CA VAL A 153 20.09 27.50 3.83
C VAL A 153 21.47 26.89 4.05
N LEU A 154 21.49 25.70 4.65
CA LEU A 154 22.70 25.07 5.14
C LEU A 154 22.91 23.71 4.49
N ASP A 155 23.77 23.63 3.51
CA ASP A 155 24.28 22.41 2.92
C ASP A 155 25.58 21.96 3.63
N ALA A 156 25.42 21.64 4.93
CA ALA A 156 26.55 21.54 5.84
C ALA A 156 26.53 20.29 6.75
N CYS A 157 25.72 19.30 6.46
CA CYS A 157 25.63 18.05 7.25
C CYS A 157 26.41 16.91 6.60
N ARG A 158 27.60 17.18 6.07
CA ARG A 158 28.38 16.20 5.30
C ARG A 158 29.15 15.25 6.20
N SER A 159 29.60 14.11 5.68
CA SER A 159 30.36 13.04 6.39
C SER A 159 31.34 13.57 7.45
N ASP A 160 31.62 12.77 8.48
CA ASP A 160 32.52 13.14 9.58
C ASP A 160 33.79 13.88 9.07
N PRO A 161 33.91 15.21 9.31
CA PRO A 161 35.02 16.03 8.82
C PRO A 161 36.37 15.60 9.43
N PHE A 162 36.34 14.83 10.51
CA PHE A 162 37.47 14.39 11.28
C PHE A 162 37.96 12.99 10.92
N ALA A 163 37.28 12.29 10.02
CA ALA A 163 37.74 11.01 9.50
C ALA A 163 38.96 11.24 8.55
N ALA A 164 40.15 10.83 8.93
CA ALA A 164 41.35 10.99 8.10
C ALA A 164 41.20 10.25 6.77
N ALA A 165 41.66 10.87 5.71
CA ALA A 165 41.93 10.23 4.44
C ALA A 165 43.18 9.34 4.64
N GLY A 166 42.99 8.11 5.21
CA GLY A 166 44.10 7.18 5.41
C GLY A 166 44.16 6.44 6.75
N GLY A 167 43.13 6.44 7.55
CA GLY A 167 42.99 5.38 8.59
C GLY A 167 43.48 5.69 10.01
N GLU A 168 44.05 6.82 10.32
CA GLU A 168 44.51 7.15 11.69
C GLU A 168 44.03 8.52 12.23
N GLY A 169 42.93 9.05 11.71
CA GLY A 169 42.33 10.30 12.22
C GLY A 169 41.43 10.06 13.45
N ARG A 170 41.57 10.91 14.46
CA ARG A 170 40.68 10.91 15.64
C ARG A 170 39.31 11.45 15.24
N GLY A 171 38.30 10.58 14.99
CA GLY A 171 36.94 11.00 14.68
C GLY A 171 36.25 11.79 15.80
N ALA A 172 35.15 12.45 15.50
CA ALA A 172 34.37 13.30 16.45
C ALA A 172 34.13 12.60 17.80
N THR A 173 33.97 11.29 17.79
CA THR A 173 33.78 10.45 19.00
C THR A 173 35.06 10.40 19.86
N ALA A 174 36.24 10.53 19.27
CA ALA A 174 37.50 10.53 20.01
C ALA A 174 37.74 11.91 20.67
N LEU A 175 37.49 13.00 19.97
CA LEU A 175 37.47 14.36 20.51
C LEU A 175 36.50 14.50 21.70
N ALA A 176 35.30 14.00 21.59
CA ALA A 176 34.27 14.02 22.63
C ALA A 176 34.69 13.22 23.89
N LYS A 177 35.43 12.12 23.76
CA LYS A 177 35.90 11.31 24.88
C LYS A 177 37.03 11.96 25.69
N GLU A 178 37.84 12.81 25.05
CA GLU A 178 38.96 13.49 25.73
C GLU A 178 38.51 14.62 26.67
N VAL A 179 37.30 15.22 26.40
CA VAL A 179 36.90 16.47 27.07
C VAL A 179 35.52 16.36 27.77
N GLY A 180 34.80 15.24 27.68
CA GLY A 180 33.48 15.07 28.28
C GLY A 180 32.35 15.91 27.66
N VAL A 181 32.63 16.57 26.55
CA VAL A 181 31.68 17.38 25.77
C VAL A 181 31.23 16.62 24.53
N LYS A 182 29.94 16.72 24.20
CA LYS A 182 29.38 16.03 23.05
C LYS A 182 29.64 16.81 21.78
N VAL A 183 30.55 16.33 20.92
CA VAL A 183 30.74 16.81 19.54
C VAL A 183 30.04 15.85 18.58
N ARG A 184 29.26 16.39 17.65
CA ARG A 184 28.55 15.60 16.64
C ARG A 184 28.90 16.12 15.25
N PRO A 185 29.16 15.23 14.27
CA PRO A 185 29.16 15.61 12.86
C PRO A 185 27.75 16.05 12.46
N GLY A 186 27.67 17.04 11.57
CA GLY A 186 26.40 17.63 11.15
C GLY A 186 25.87 18.68 12.11
N LEU A 187 24.73 19.25 11.74
CA LEU A 187 24.08 20.31 12.47
C LEU A 187 22.90 19.80 13.29
N GLY A 188 22.72 20.35 14.50
CA GLY A 188 21.59 20.12 15.36
C GLY A 188 20.43 21.08 15.09
N ARG A 189 19.31 20.91 15.84
CA ARG A 189 18.17 21.83 15.75
C ARG A 189 18.55 23.24 16.20
N VAL A 190 17.97 24.25 15.52
CA VAL A 190 18.24 25.68 15.85
C VAL A 190 17.15 26.33 16.71
N GLY A 191 15.96 25.71 16.79
CA GLY A 191 14.81 26.30 17.44
C GLY A 191 14.15 27.41 16.62
N ARG A 192 12.93 27.80 16.98
CA ARG A 192 12.16 28.81 16.28
C ARG A 192 12.84 30.19 16.38
N ALA A 193 13.09 30.83 15.23
CA ALA A 193 13.48 32.20 15.12
C ALA A 193 12.39 33.00 14.37
N GLU A 194 11.93 34.10 14.93
CA GLU A 194 10.93 34.95 14.26
C GLU A 194 11.48 35.50 12.93
N ASN A 195 10.66 35.46 11.90
CA ASN A 195 10.93 35.93 10.55
C ASN A 195 12.06 35.19 9.81
N ILE A 196 12.54 34.07 10.31
CA ILE A 196 13.60 33.28 9.69
C ILE A 196 13.10 31.85 9.38
N LEU A 197 13.47 31.37 8.19
CA LEU A 197 13.34 30.00 7.78
C LEU A 197 14.74 29.39 7.65
N PHE A 198 14.93 28.23 8.27
CA PHE A 198 16.13 27.41 8.12
C PHE A 198 15.83 26.21 7.25
N ALA A 199 16.71 25.92 6.29
CA ALA A 199 16.68 24.71 5.49
C ALA A 199 18.04 24.01 5.61
N PHE A 200 18.03 22.74 6.00
CA PHE A 200 19.21 21.90 6.19
C PHE A 200 19.22 20.78 5.17
N SER A 201 20.38 20.44 4.68
CA SER A 201 20.53 19.35 3.70
C SER A 201 20.26 17.94 4.27
N ALA A 202 20.24 17.77 5.59
CA ALA A 202 19.85 16.51 6.26
C ALA A 202 19.13 16.80 7.59
N ALA A 203 18.47 15.76 8.14
CA ALA A 203 17.83 15.85 9.45
C ALA A 203 18.85 16.06 10.59
N PRO A 204 18.45 16.68 11.72
CA PRO A 204 19.36 16.95 12.83
C PRO A 204 20.08 15.71 13.35
N GLY A 205 21.41 15.74 13.31
CA GLY A 205 22.26 14.62 13.74
C GLY A 205 22.49 13.55 12.67
N GLU A 206 21.97 13.75 11.46
CA GLU A 206 22.24 12.91 10.29
C GLU A 206 23.26 13.59 9.37
N THR A 207 23.80 12.82 8.42
CA THR A 207 24.78 13.31 7.46
C THR A 207 24.19 13.39 6.06
N ALA A 208 24.53 14.46 5.31
CA ALA A 208 24.19 14.62 3.91
C ALA A 208 25.30 14.05 3.00
N ALA A 209 24.92 13.59 1.82
CA ALA A 209 25.85 13.17 0.79
C ALA A 209 26.46 14.38 0.06
N ASP A 210 27.75 14.31 -0.25
CA ASP A 210 28.41 15.30 -1.14
C ASP A 210 28.01 15.09 -2.61
N GLY A 211 27.53 13.87 -2.94
CA GLY A 211 27.14 13.49 -4.28
C GLY A 211 28.31 13.03 -5.14
N THR A 212 27.99 12.43 -6.28
CA THR A 212 28.95 12.02 -7.32
C THR A 212 28.88 12.91 -8.56
N GLY A 213 27.97 13.89 -8.57
CA GLY A 213 27.78 14.88 -9.63
C GLY A 213 28.58 16.15 -9.40
N GLN A 214 28.27 17.18 -10.15
CA GLN A 214 28.92 18.50 -10.01
C GLN A 214 28.43 19.27 -8.77
N ASN A 215 27.24 18.94 -8.27
CA ASN A 215 26.63 19.55 -7.09
C ASN A 215 26.20 18.47 -6.09
N SER A 216 26.00 18.89 -4.85
CA SER A 216 25.34 18.06 -3.85
C SER A 216 23.91 17.75 -4.26
N PRO A 217 23.32 16.62 -3.82
CA PRO A 217 21.90 16.30 -4.10
C PRO A 217 20.94 17.40 -3.60
N PHE A 218 21.24 18.00 -2.45
CA PHE A 218 20.42 19.06 -1.88
C PHE A 218 20.48 20.35 -2.71
N THR A 219 21.69 20.84 -3.03
CA THR A 219 21.86 22.05 -3.83
C THR A 219 21.35 21.85 -5.26
N ALA A 220 21.53 20.67 -5.87
CA ALA A 220 20.97 20.36 -7.17
C ALA A 220 19.43 20.44 -7.17
N ALA A 221 18.78 19.88 -6.18
CA ALA A 221 17.32 19.95 -6.03
C ALA A 221 16.86 21.39 -5.71
N LEU A 222 17.56 22.09 -4.82
CA LEU A 222 17.21 23.47 -4.44
C LEU A 222 17.27 24.40 -5.65
N THR A 223 18.33 24.35 -6.43
CA THR A 223 18.49 25.21 -7.62
C THR A 223 17.48 24.89 -8.72
N LYS A 224 17.03 23.64 -8.80
CA LYS A 224 15.97 23.21 -9.71
C LYS A 224 14.61 23.80 -9.34
N TYR A 225 14.26 23.83 -8.06
CA TYR A 225 12.91 24.18 -7.62
C TYR A 225 12.74 25.58 -7.04
N LEU A 226 13.84 26.28 -6.63
CA LEU A 226 13.76 27.60 -5.99
C LEU A 226 13.06 28.64 -6.86
N GLY A 227 13.17 28.51 -8.18
CA GLY A 227 12.51 29.37 -9.17
C GLY A 227 11.17 28.87 -9.68
N THR A 228 10.55 27.85 -9.04
CA THR A 228 9.27 27.29 -9.50
C THR A 228 8.15 28.33 -9.34
N ASP A 229 7.48 28.61 -10.45
CA ASP A 229 6.50 29.67 -10.55
C ASP A 229 5.27 29.43 -9.66
N GLY A 230 4.92 30.46 -8.88
CA GLY A 230 3.69 30.47 -8.08
C GLY A 230 3.70 29.60 -6.83
N LEU A 231 4.83 28.98 -6.47
CA LEU A 231 4.95 28.21 -5.23
C LEU A 231 5.51 29.05 -4.07
N GLU A 232 4.91 28.85 -2.91
CA GLU A 232 5.41 29.37 -1.64
C GLU A 232 6.66 28.61 -1.20
N ILE A 233 7.62 29.28 -0.55
CA ILE A 233 8.96 28.73 -0.23
C ILE A 233 8.90 27.41 0.54
N ARG A 234 7.93 27.19 1.44
CA ARG A 234 7.79 25.92 2.16
C ARG A 234 7.39 24.79 1.23
N SER A 235 6.53 25.06 0.24
CA SER A 235 6.17 24.11 -0.81
C SER A 235 7.37 23.82 -1.73
N VAL A 236 8.16 24.84 -2.08
CA VAL A 236 9.41 24.66 -2.81
C VAL A 236 10.37 23.76 -2.04
N LEU A 237 10.56 24.01 -0.75
CA LEU A 237 11.41 23.16 0.10
C LEU A 237 10.86 21.75 0.29
N THR A 238 9.52 21.58 0.25
CA THR A 238 8.91 20.25 0.21
C THR A 238 9.28 19.51 -1.07
N LEU A 239 9.26 20.17 -2.23
CA LEU A 239 9.78 19.57 -3.47
C LEU A 239 11.24 19.15 -3.34
N VAL A 240 12.09 20.03 -2.78
CA VAL A 240 13.52 19.75 -2.53
C VAL A 240 13.68 18.53 -1.61
N GLN A 241 12.93 18.48 -0.51
CA GLN A 241 12.98 17.36 0.44
C GLN A 241 12.64 16.04 -0.25
N GLN A 242 11.56 16.00 -0.99
CA GLN A 242 11.09 14.77 -1.64
C GLN A 242 11.99 14.37 -2.82
N GLU A 243 12.54 15.31 -3.58
CA GLU A 243 13.49 15.01 -4.65
C GLU A 243 14.78 14.39 -4.09
N VAL A 244 15.34 14.97 -3.01
CA VAL A 244 16.54 14.42 -2.35
C VAL A 244 16.25 13.05 -1.73
N TYR A 245 15.08 12.89 -1.11
CA TYR A 245 14.64 11.62 -0.54
C TYR A 245 14.51 10.52 -1.61
N ASP A 246 13.85 10.82 -2.73
CA ASP A 246 13.70 9.88 -3.85
C ASP A 246 15.05 9.51 -4.47
N LEU A 247 15.88 10.50 -4.82
CA LEU A 247 17.19 10.28 -5.43
C LEU A 247 18.18 9.53 -4.51
N SER A 248 18.07 9.75 -3.20
CA SER A 248 18.87 9.04 -2.20
C SER A 248 18.32 7.66 -1.83
N ARG A 249 17.20 7.26 -2.39
CA ARG A 249 16.46 6.03 -2.03
C ARG A 249 16.17 5.96 -0.53
N GLY A 250 15.61 7.04 0.02
CA GLY A 250 15.24 7.18 1.42
C GLY A 250 16.38 7.46 2.40
N LYS A 251 17.63 7.56 1.95
CA LYS A 251 18.80 7.69 2.84
C LYS A 251 19.06 9.11 3.34
N GLN A 252 18.53 10.13 2.67
CA GLN A 252 18.74 11.53 3.03
C GLN A 252 17.41 12.27 2.93
N LEU A 253 16.97 12.86 4.04
CA LEU A 253 15.78 13.71 4.08
C LEU A 253 16.19 15.10 4.60
N PRO A 254 16.17 16.14 3.75
CA PRO A 254 16.40 17.52 4.18
C PRO A 254 15.39 17.95 5.25
N TYR A 255 15.80 18.88 6.12
CA TYR A 255 14.99 19.33 7.24
C TYR A 255 14.73 20.83 7.18
N VAL A 256 13.53 21.28 7.56
CA VAL A 256 13.13 22.68 7.50
C VAL A 256 12.53 23.11 8.83
N GLU A 257 13.02 24.23 9.38
CA GLU A 257 12.41 24.94 10.51
C GLU A 257 11.98 26.34 10.05
N SER A 258 10.71 26.70 10.21
CA SER A 258 10.19 27.99 9.75
C SER A 258 9.53 28.76 10.87
N GLY A 259 10.01 29.99 11.08
CA GLY A 259 9.39 31.03 11.89
C GLY A 259 8.81 32.19 11.05
N LEU A 260 8.65 31.99 9.73
CA LEU A 260 8.06 33.02 8.86
C LEU A 260 6.56 33.17 9.15
N PRO A 261 6.09 34.39 9.51
CA PRO A 261 4.67 34.64 9.76
C PRO A 261 3.87 34.86 8.47
N GLN A 262 4.55 35.16 7.37
CA GLN A 262 3.95 35.45 6.06
C GLN A 262 4.46 34.51 4.98
N LEU A 263 3.70 34.41 3.89
CA LEU A 263 4.07 33.64 2.73
C LEU A 263 5.18 34.36 1.94
N PHE A 264 6.18 33.60 1.49
CA PHE A 264 7.22 34.09 0.61
C PHE A 264 7.22 33.35 -0.72
N PHE A 265 7.19 34.06 -1.83
CA PHE A 265 7.23 33.56 -3.20
C PHE A 265 8.47 34.10 -3.91
N ALA A 266 9.31 33.20 -4.41
CA ALA A 266 10.47 33.59 -5.21
C ALA A 266 10.06 34.16 -6.58
N THR A 267 8.94 33.64 -7.14
CA THR A 267 8.34 34.05 -8.42
C THR A 267 6.84 34.25 -8.27
N THR A 268 6.19 34.94 -9.23
CA THR A 268 4.76 35.31 -9.19
C THR A 268 3.91 34.70 -10.31
N ALA A 269 4.49 33.91 -11.23
CA ALA A 269 3.76 33.30 -12.35
C ALA A 269 2.82 32.16 -11.86
N LYS A 270 1.76 31.88 -12.64
CA LYS A 270 0.71 30.91 -12.29
C LYS A 270 0.59 29.86 -13.39
N GLU A 271 1.50 28.92 -13.47
CA GLU A 271 1.35 27.75 -14.33
C GLU A 271 0.91 26.52 -13.52
N LYS A 272 0.30 25.53 -14.22
CA LYS A 272 0.02 24.22 -13.61
C LYS A 272 1.33 23.50 -13.38
N LEU A 273 1.54 23.03 -12.15
CA LEU A 273 2.72 22.23 -11.83
C LEU A 273 2.81 21.00 -12.73
N PRO A 274 3.99 20.69 -13.27
CA PRO A 274 4.26 19.43 -13.96
C PRO A 274 3.93 18.21 -13.09
N GLU A 275 3.83 17.04 -13.72
CA GLU A 275 3.45 15.79 -13.05
C GLU A 275 4.42 15.41 -11.93
N ARG A 276 5.73 15.55 -12.19
CA ARG A 276 6.79 15.24 -11.21
C ARG A 276 6.66 16.09 -9.93
N GLU A 277 6.46 17.39 -10.06
CA GLU A 277 6.34 18.32 -8.93
C GLU A 277 5.07 18.05 -8.11
N ARG A 278 3.97 17.70 -8.76
CA ARG A 278 2.73 17.27 -8.08
C ARG A 278 2.96 15.97 -7.29
N LEU A 279 3.67 15.02 -7.88
CA LEU A 279 4.04 13.76 -7.22
C LEU A 279 4.86 14.04 -5.96
N LEU A 280 5.90 14.86 -6.05
CA LEU A 280 6.76 15.18 -4.91
C LEU A 280 6.01 15.86 -3.77
N LEU A 281 5.06 16.76 -4.06
CA LEU A 281 4.21 17.37 -3.03
C LEU A 281 3.31 16.32 -2.36
N ALA A 282 2.71 15.44 -3.14
CA ALA A 282 1.84 14.39 -2.62
C ALA A 282 2.63 13.34 -1.80
N MET A 283 3.88 13.04 -2.15
CA MET A 283 4.77 12.17 -1.35
C MET A 283 4.97 12.70 0.08
N ALA A 284 4.92 14.01 0.30
CA ALA A 284 5.07 14.60 1.62
C ALA A 284 3.88 14.28 2.56
N GLU A 285 2.71 13.98 2.01
CA GLU A 285 1.48 13.68 2.75
C GLU A 285 1.36 12.19 3.13
N VAL A 286 2.23 11.33 2.57
CA VAL A 286 2.22 9.89 2.85
C VAL A 286 2.70 9.60 4.27
N THR A 287 1.99 8.73 4.99
CA THR A 287 2.29 8.39 6.38
C THR A 287 3.66 7.72 6.53
N PRO A 288 4.34 7.86 7.69
CA PRO A 288 5.64 7.23 7.93
C PRO A 288 5.66 5.70 7.74
N GLN A 289 4.57 5.03 8.12
CA GLN A 289 4.42 3.58 7.93
C GLN A 289 4.41 3.23 6.45
N MET A 290 3.58 3.90 5.67
CA MET A 290 3.48 3.67 4.22
C MET A 290 4.81 3.98 3.52
N ARG A 291 5.55 4.99 3.98
CA ARG A 291 6.90 5.27 3.47
C ARG A 291 7.84 4.08 3.68
N GLY A 292 7.83 3.47 4.87
CA GLY A 292 8.64 2.30 5.17
C GLY A 292 8.34 1.11 4.28
N GLU A 293 7.05 0.88 3.94
CA GLU A 293 6.66 -0.19 3.01
C GLU A 293 7.14 0.11 1.58
N VAL A 294 6.96 1.35 1.08
CA VAL A 294 7.45 1.75 -0.24
C VAL A 294 8.98 1.65 -0.32
N GLU A 295 9.71 2.08 0.70
CA GLU A 295 11.17 1.96 0.78
C GLU A 295 11.64 0.51 0.73
N LYS A 296 10.96 -0.37 1.46
CA LYS A 296 11.25 -1.81 1.49
C LYS A 296 11.04 -2.44 0.09
N ILE A 297 9.88 -2.21 -0.52
CA ILE A 297 9.57 -2.76 -1.85
C ILE A 297 10.53 -2.23 -2.90
N ALA A 298 10.84 -0.92 -2.89
CA ALA A 298 11.79 -0.32 -3.83
C ALA A 298 13.21 -0.88 -3.65
N SER A 299 13.64 -1.11 -2.40
CA SER A 299 14.94 -1.72 -2.08
C SER A 299 15.01 -3.18 -2.53
N ASP A 300 13.93 -3.96 -2.30
CA ASP A 300 13.86 -5.37 -2.71
C ASP A 300 13.90 -5.51 -4.24
N ALA A 301 13.30 -4.57 -4.97
CA ALA A 301 13.23 -4.55 -6.43
C ALA A 301 14.36 -3.76 -7.12
N ASP A 302 15.32 -3.20 -6.39
CA ASP A 302 16.40 -2.32 -6.90
C ASP A 302 15.91 -1.20 -7.84
N MET A 303 14.86 -0.48 -7.43
CA MET A 303 14.23 0.56 -8.22
C MET A 303 14.16 1.92 -7.49
N PRO A 304 13.94 3.05 -8.21
CA PRO A 304 13.65 4.35 -7.59
C PRO A 304 12.36 4.31 -6.79
N LEU A 305 12.22 5.20 -5.80
CA LEU A 305 11.01 5.33 -4.97
C LEU A 305 9.82 5.93 -5.74
N ALA A 306 10.09 6.92 -6.60
CA ALA A 306 9.08 7.72 -7.28
C ALA A 306 8.01 6.92 -8.05
N PRO A 307 8.33 5.86 -8.81
CA PRO A 307 7.31 5.08 -9.48
C PRO A 307 6.30 4.43 -8.52
N LEU A 308 6.74 3.94 -7.35
CA LEU A 308 5.84 3.35 -6.36
C LEU A 308 4.96 4.40 -5.69
N TYR A 309 5.51 5.59 -5.41
CA TYR A 309 4.69 6.70 -4.93
C TYR A 309 3.70 7.18 -5.99
N GLY A 310 4.08 7.19 -7.27
CA GLY A 310 3.17 7.48 -8.39
C GLY A 310 1.99 6.51 -8.41
N ALA A 311 2.27 5.22 -8.33
CA ALA A 311 1.25 4.18 -8.28
C ALA A 311 0.36 4.26 -7.02
N LEU A 312 0.94 4.60 -5.87
CA LEU A 312 0.21 4.79 -4.61
C LEU A 312 -0.78 5.97 -4.68
N ILE A 313 -0.34 7.08 -5.26
CA ILE A 313 -1.10 8.35 -5.27
C ILE A 313 -2.13 8.37 -6.40
N SER A 314 -1.85 7.76 -7.56
CA SER A 314 -2.74 7.72 -8.73
C SER A 314 -3.89 6.72 -8.56
N SER A 315 -3.70 5.68 -7.76
CA SER A 315 -4.72 4.67 -7.51
C SER A 315 -5.65 5.10 -6.37
N ASP A 316 -6.95 4.81 -6.50
CA ASP A 316 -7.91 4.97 -5.40
C ASP A 316 -7.66 3.89 -4.35
N THR A 317 -6.60 4.09 -3.55
CA THR A 317 -6.12 3.14 -2.56
C THR A 317 -6.83 3.27 -1.21
N GLY A 318 -7.64 4.32 -1.03
CA GLY A 318 -8.27 4.65 0.26
C GLY A 318 -9.22 3.59 0.83
N HIS A 319 -9.53 2.54 0.04
CA HIS A 319 -10.44 1.45 0.43
C HIS A 319 -9.78 0.07 0.49
N LEU A 320 -8.45 0.01 0.30
CA LEU A 320 -7.71 -1.26 0.29
C LEU A 320 -7.18 -1.62 1.67
N SER A 321 -7.17 -2.92 1.99
CA SER A 321 -6.42 -3.42 3.13
C SER A 321 -4.92 -3.24 2.92
N ALA A 322 -4.13 -3.18 4.01
CA ALA A 322 -2.68 -3.05 3.92
C ALA A 322 -2.05 -4.17 3.09
N ASP A 323 -2.51 -5.42 3.26
CA ASP A 323 -2.03 -6.57 2.48
C ASP A 323 -2.35 -6.42 0.99
N SER A 324 -3.58 -5.97 0.67
CA SER A 324 -3.99 -5.74 -0.72
C SER A 324 -3.19 -4.61 -1.37
N LEU A 325 -2.89 -3.56 -0.60
CA LEU A 325 -2.09 -2.44 -1.05
C LEU A 325 -0.63 -2.87 -1.27
N ASN A 326 -0.03 -3.60 -0.33
CA ASN A 326 1.32 -4.14 -0.47
C ASN A 326 1.44 -5.09 -1.67
N ALA A 327 0.44 -5.94 -1.91
CA ALA A 327 0.41 -6.79 -3.09
C ALA A 327 0.39 -5.97 -4.39
N ARG A 328 -0.41 -4.91 -4.46
CA ARG A 328 -0.47 -4.01 -5.62
C ARG A 328 0.82 -3.22 -5.83
N LEU A 329 1.43 -2.72 -4.77
CA LEU A 329 2.71 -2.02 -4.87
C LEU A 329 3.83 -2.94 -5.35
N ARG A 330 3.84 -4.21 -4.94
CA ARG A 330 4.77 -5.22 -5.48
C ARG A 330 4.48 -5.52 -6.96
N GLU A 331 3.22 -5.64 -7.35
CA GLU A 331 2.82 -5.76 -8.76
C GLU A 331 3.30 -4.56 -9.59
N ALA A 332 3.15 -3.34 -9.07
CA ALA A 332 3.64 -2.13 -9.71
C ALA A 332 5.18 -2.14 -9.83
N ALA A 333 5.90 -2.59 -8.78
CA ALA A 333 7.35 -2.73 -8.81
C ALA A 333 7.80 -3.73 -9.88
N ASP A 334 7.20 -4.91 -9.91
CA ASP A 334 7.52 -5.94 -10.92
C ASP A 334 7.24 -5.45 -12.34
N ALA A 335 6.11 -4.75 -12.56
CA ALA A 335 5.76 -4.16 -13.83
C ALA A 335 6.76 -3.07 -14.26
N PHE A 336 7.20 -2.21 -13.32
CA PHE A 336 8.19 -1.19 -13.57
C PHE A 336 9.54 -1.80 -13.98
N VAL A 337 10.06 -2.75 -13.20
CA VAL A 337 11.34 -3.42 -13.48
C VAL A 337 11.31 -4.08 -14.84
N LYS A 338 10.22 -4.77 -15.16
CA LYS A 338 10.03 -5.45 -16.45
C LYS A 338 10.02 -4.47 -17.62
N VAL A 339 9.18 -3.43 -17.57
CA VAL A 339 9.08 -2.47 -18.66
C VAL A 339 10.37 -1.66 -18.85
N ARG A 340 11.06 -1.33 -17.77
CA ARG A 340 12.37 -0.66 -17.80
C ARG A 340 13.42 -1.53 -18.49
N SER A 341 13.52 -2.80 -18.12
CA SER A 341 14.44 -3.75 -18.75
C SER A 341 14.15 -3.90 -20.24
N GLU A 342 12.89 -3.99 -20.64
CA GLU A 342 12.49 -4.08 -22.04
C GLU A 342 12.77 -2.79 -22.81
N MET A 343 12.55 -1.60 -22.22
CA MET A 343 12.92 -0.32 -22.83
C MET A 343 14.43 -0.23 -23.13
N GLN A 344 15.27 -0.78 -22.26
CA GLN A 344 16.73 -0.78 -22.43
C GLN A 344 17.20 -1.73 -23.54
N THR A 345 16.51 -2.84 -23.73
CA THR A 345 16.87 -3.86 -24.73
C THR A 345 16.25 -3.62 -26.10
N LEU A 346 15.12 -2.88 -26.16
CA LEU A 346 14.37 -2.68 -27.38
C LEU A 346 14.99 -1.64 -28.30
N GLY A 347 15.67 -2.09 -29.36
CA GLY A 347 16.20 -1.23 -30.41
C GLY A 347 15.11 -0.64 -31.37
N SER A 348 15.45 0.40 -32.09
CA SER A 348 14.67 0.92 -33.23
C SER A 348 15.63 1.45 -34.30
N ASP A 349 15.31 1.18 -35.56
CA ASP A 349 16.06 1.74 -36.70
C ASP A 349 15.81 3.25 -36.88
N ASP A 350 14.70 3.78 -36.36
CA ASP A 350 14.42 5.22 -36.34
C ASP A 350 15.00 5.85 -35.07
N LEU A 351 16.03 6.71 -35.24
CA LEU A 351 16.71 7.38 -34.15
C LEU A 351 15.76 8.25 -33.29
N ARG A 352 14.66 8.78 -33.87
CA ARG A 352 13.67 9.58 -33.17
C ARG A 352 12.85 8.69 -32.24
N VAL A 353 12.44 7.52 -32.72
CA VAL A 353 11.73 6.51 -31.90
C VAL A 353 12.62 6.05 -30.75
N ALA A 354 13.89 5.73 -31.03
CA ALA A 354 14.86 5.34 -30.03
C ALA A 354 15.10 6.44 -28.97
N ALA A 355 15.14 7.71 -29.39
CA ALA A 355 15.28 8.84 -28.49
C ALA A 355 14.03 9.03 -27.59
N LEU A 356 12.82 8.92 -28.15
CA LEU A 356 11.57 9.05 -27.40
C LEU A 356 11.38 7.91 -26.40
N ARG A 357 11.79 6.67 -26.74
CA ARG A 357 11.75 5.55 -25.79
C ARG A 357 12.71 5.76 -24.61
N ARG A 358 13.91 6.29 -24.83
CA ARG A 358 14.84 6.65 -23.74
C ARG A 358 14.27 7.76 -22.86
N GLN A 359 13.66 8.80 -23.47
CA GLN A 359 12.99 9.84 -22.70
C GLN A 359 11.83 9.29 -21.89
N ALA A 360 11.08 8.33 -22.40
CA ALA A 360 10.02 7.66 -21.68
C ALA A 360 10.54 6.86 -20.47
N GLU A 361 11.66 6.14 -20.63
CA GLU A 361 12.33 5.42 -19.54
C GLU A 361 12.76 6.39 -18.41
N GLU A 362 13.31 7.53 -18.80
CA GLU A 362 13.71 8.58 -17.85
C GLU A 362 12.50 9.12 -17.08
N GLN A 363 11.40 9.46 -17.77
CA GLN A 363 10.17 9.91 -17.12
C GLN A 363 9.55 8.84 -16.23
N LEU A 364 9.56 7.58 -16.66
CA LEU A 364 9.07 6.45 -15.87
C LEU A 364 9.85 6.31 -14.55
N SER A 365 11.18 6.47 -14.61
CA SER A 365 12.05 6.40 -13.41
C SER A 365 11.80 7.56 -12.43
N LEU A 366 11.28 8.68 -12.90
CA LEU A 366 10.88 9.84 -12.11
C LEU A 366 9.44 9.74 -11.57
N GLY A 367 8.71 8.64 -11.82
CA GLY A 367 7.31 8.46 -11.45
C GLY A 367 6.33 9.33 -12.25
N ALA A 368 6.78 9.91 -13.36
CA ALA A 368 5.96 10.72 -14.28
C ALA A 368 5.36 9.83 -15.39
N PHE A 369 4.38 9.02 -15.01
CA PHE A 369 3.79 7.99 -15.88
C PHE A 369 3.08 8.57 -17.10
N ASP A 370 2.32 9.67 -16.93
CA ASP A 370 1.65 10.34 -18.06
C ASP A 370 2.65 10.90 -19.07
N ALA A 371 3.74 11.49 -18.59
CA ALA A 371 4.80 12.00 -19.42
C ALA A 371 5.51 10.85 -20.16
N ALA A 372 5.76 9.73 -19.51
CA ALA A 372 6.33 8.52 -20.13
C ALA A 372 5.41 7.98 -21.23
N ARG A 373 4.12 7.80 -20.94
CA ARG A 373 3.11 7.33 -21.93
C ARG A 373 2.98 8.28 -23.11
N LYS A 374 3.04 9.60 -22.87
CA LYS A 374 3.01 10.59 -23.94
C LYS A 374 4.21 10.43 -24.88
N LYS A 375 5.42 10.19 -24.37
CA LYS A 375 6.60 9.93 -25.18
C LYS A 375 6.49 8.63 -25.98
N LEU A 376 5.94 7.58 -25.37
CA LEU A 376 5.67 6.32 -26.06
C LEU A 376 4.60 6.47 -27.16
N ALA A 377 3.56 7.27 -26.92
CA ALA A 377 2.53 7.58 -27.92
C ALA A 377 3.13 8.40 -29.09
N GLU A 378 4.01 9.38 -28.82
CA GLU A 378 4.73 10.13 -29.84
C GLU A 378 5.61 9.18 -30.70
N ALA A 379 6.30 8.23 -30.07
CA ALA A 379 7.11 7.22 -30.73
C ALA A 379 6.26 6.31 -31.64
N ALA A 380 5.12 5.81 -31.11
CA ALA A 380 4.18 4.98 -31.86
C ALA A 380 3.58 5.72 -33.08
N GLU A 381 3.30 7.02 -32.95
CA GLU A 381 2.78 7.83 -34.04
C GLU A 381 3.81 8.02 -35.15
N ILE A 382 5.10 8.17 -34.84
CA ILE A 382 6.17 8.19 -35.84
C ILE A 382 6.20 6.89 -36.64
N ASP A 383 6.13 5.75 -35.95
CA ASP A 383 6.08 4.43 -36.60
C ASP A 383 4.82 4.27 -37.48
N ASN A 384 3.66 4.71 -36.96
CA ASN A 384 2.38 4.67 -37.69
C ASN A 384 2.42 5.50 -39.00
N VAL A 385 2.89 6.75 -38.92
CA VAL A 385 3.04 7.62 -40.09
C VAL A 385 4.03 7.02 -41.10
N SER A 386 5.18 6.52 -40.60
CA SER A 386 6.20 5.88 -41.47
C SER A 386 5.67 4.60 -42.12
N ARG A 387 4.92 3.78 -41.41
CA ARG A 387 4.24 2.58 -41.90
C ARG A 387 3.31 2.90 -43.08
N ASN A 388 2.51 3.94 -42.93
CA ASN A 388 1.55 4.35 -43.97
C ASN A 388 2.20 4.94 -45.24
N ALA A 389 3.38 5.56 -45.10
CA ALA A 389 4.10 6.19 -46.18
C ALA A 389 4.94 5.22 -47.05
N LEU A 390 5.34 4.06 -46.49
CA LEU A 390 6.31 3.16 -47.13
C LEU A 390 5.83 1.71 -47.16
N LYS A 391 5.11 1.31 -48.24
CA LYS A 391 4.66 -0.09 -48.44
C LYS A 391 5.78 -1.14 -48.32
N ALA A 392 7.03 -0.81 -48.65
CA ALA A 392 8.17 -1.72 -48.64
C ALA A 392 8.62 -2.09 -47.21
N ASN A 393 8.32 -1.24 -46.19
CA ASN A 393 8.71 -1.45 -44.80
C ASN A 393 7.50 -1.62 -43.88
N PHE A 394 6.32 -1.91 -44.41
CA PHE A 394 5.07 -1.98 -43.69
C PHE A 394 5.16 -2.93 -42.48
N VAL A 395 5.62 -4.16 -42.67
CA VAL A 395 5.68 -5.17 -41.59
C VAL A 395 6.64 -4.73 -40.48
N SER A 396 7.85 -4.28 -40.83
CA SER A 396 8.84 -3.83 -39.84
C SER A 396 8.31 -2.67 -39.00
N ARG A 397 7.64 -1.68 -39.59
CA ARG A 397 7.05 -0.55 -38.88
C ARG A 397 5.86 -0.95 -38.04
N THR A 398 5.02 -1.88 -38.49
CA THR A 398 3.90 -2.42 -37.72
C THR A 398 4.41 -3.14 -36.44
N LEU A 399 5.45 -3.95 -36.57
CA LEU A 399 6.06 -4.64 -35.44
C LEU A 399 6.76 -3.66 -34.47
N SER A 400 7.42 -2.60 -35.02
CA SER A 400 8.00 -1.54 -34.15
C SER A 400 6.93 -0.77 -33.36
N GLU A 401 5.79 -0.45 -34.00
CA GLU A 401 4.65 0.16 -33.30
C GLU A 401 4.09 -0.77 -32.24
N ALA A 402 3.91 -2.07 -32.53
CA ALA A 402 3.46 -3.06 -31.58
C ALA A 402 4.38 -3.12 -30.36
N ALA A 403 5.71 -3.12 -30.58
CA ALA A 403 6.68 -3.09 -29.51
C ALA A 403 6.57 -1.81 -28.64
N THR A 404 6.35 -0.66 -29.27
CA THR A 404 6.18 0.62 -28.56
C THR A 404 4.87 0.65 -27.75
N ARG A 405 3.76 0.13 -28.31
CA ARG A 405 2.48 -0.02 -27.60
C ARG A 405 2.58 -0.99 -26.42
N TYR A 406 3.33 -2.07 -26.60
CA TYR A 406 3.60 -3.01 -25.50
C TYR A 406 4.29 -2.31 -24.31
N LEU A 407 5.30 -1.47 -24.56
CA LEU A 407 5.95 -0.67 -23.54
C LEU A 407 5.00 0.34 -22.88
N SER A 408 4.13 0.97 -23.66
CA SER A 408 3.09 1.87 -23.14
C SER A 408 2.13 1.15 -22.21
N GLY A 409 1.67 -0.05 -22.58
CA GLY A 409 0.84 -0.90 -21.74
C GLY A 409 1.53 -1.29 -20.43
N GLY A 410 2.84 -1.62 -20.49
CA GLY A 410 3.65 -1.89 -19.33
C GLY A 410 3.80 -0.68 -18.40
N ALA A 411 3.98 0.51 -18.96
CA ALA A 411 4.03 1.76 -18.20
C ALA A 411 2.68 2.07 -17.53
N ALA A 412 1.56 1.87 -18.23
CA ALA A 412 0.22 2.03 -17.66
C ALA A 412 -0.05 1.02 -16.53
N ARG A 413 0.43 -0.23 -16.68
CA ARG A 413 0.34 -1.24 -15.62
C ARG A 413 1.14 -0.85 -14.39
N ALA A 414 2.34 -0.30 -14.56
CA ALA A 414 3.18 0.20 -13.46
C ALA A 414 2.53 1.39 -12.72
N ASP A 415 1.65 2.14 -13.39
CA ASP A 415 0.82 3.21 -12.82
C ASP A 415 -0.50 2.69 -12.22
N LEU A 416 -0.75 1.37 -12.28
CA LEU A 416 -2.03 0.73 -11.92
C LEU A 416 -3.24 1.21 -12.76
N ASP A 417 -2.99 1.86 -13.91
CA ASP A 417 -4.01 2.23 -14.90
C ASP A 417 -4.34 1.03 -15.80
N TYR A 418 -5.08 0.08 -15.23
CA TYR A 418 -5.42 -1.17 -15.92
C TYR A 418 -6.24 -0.95 -17.21
N ALA A 419 -7.08 0.09 -17.24
CA ALA A 419 -7.89 0.40 -18.42
C ALA A 419 -7.03 0.83 -19.61
N THR A 420 -6.02 1.66 -19.39
CA THR A 420 -5.07 2.06 -20.44
C THR A 420 -4.15 0.90 -20.81
N ALA A 421 -3.66 0.12 -19.85
CA ALA A 421 -2.85 -1.05 -20.10
C ALA A 421 -3.56 -2.07 -21.03
N ILE A 422 -4.84 -2.37 -20.75
CA ILE A 422 -5.66 -3.26 -21.59
C ILE A 422 -5.77 -2.71 -23.01
N ARG A 423 -6.12 -1.42 -23.17
CA ARG A 423 -6.24 -0.82 -24.52
C ARG A 423 -4.93 -0.88 -25.32
N ASP A 424 -3.81 -0.61 -24.66
CA ASP A 424 -2.51 -0.62 -25.33
C ASP A 424 -2.13 -2.05 -25.73
N TYR A 425 -2.34 -3.06 -24.86
CA TYR A 425 -2.09 -4.46 -25.19
C TYR A 425 -3.06 -5.02 -26.24
N GLU A 426 -4.34 -4.61 -26.24
CA GLU A 426 -5.27 -4.93 -27.33
C GLU A 426 -4.80 -4.36 -28.66
N SER A 427 -4.24 -3.13 -28.66
CA SER A 427 -3.65 -2.50 -29.83
C SER A 427 -2.44 -3.29 -30.33
N VAL A 428 -1.62 -3.86 -29.45
CA VAL A 428 -0.52 -4.76 -29.82
C VAL A 428 -1.05 -5.96 -30.60
N LEU A 429 -2.10 -6.63 -30.10
CA LEU A 429 -2.69 -7.79 -30.79
C LEU A 429 -3.26 -7.41 -32.15
N ALA A 430 -3.92 -6.25 -32.27
CA ALA A 430 -4.42 -5.76 -33.57
C ALA A 430 -3.29 -5.54 -34.57
N LEU A 431 -2.16 -4.95 -34.14
CA LEU A 431 -0.98 -4.72 -34.99
C LEU A 431 -0.32 -6.03 -35.42
N TYR A 432 -0.22 -7.04 -34.55
CA TYR A 432 0.24 -8.37 -34.99
C TYR A 432 -0.72 -9.01 -35.98
N GLY A 433 -2.03 -8.78 -35.85
CA GLY A 433 -3.04 -9.18 -36.84
C GLY A 433 -2.84 -8.49 -38.22
N GLU A 434 -2.53 -7.18 -38.23
CA GLU A 434 -2.24 -6.39 -39.43
C GLU A 434 -0.93 -6.81 -40.09
N ALA A 435 0.10 -7.14 -39.30
CA ALA A 435 1.37 -7.65 -39.84
C ALA A 435 1.17 -8.97 -40.60
N GLY A 436 0.10 -9.70 -40.32
CA GLY A 436 -0.33 -10.88 -41.06
C GLY A 436 0.51 -12.13 -40.74
N ARG A 437 0.44 -13.13 -41.64
CA ARG A 437 1.16 -14.42 -41.50
C ARG A 437 2.64 -14.30 -41.89
N VAL A 438 3.32 -13.32 -41.32
CA VAL A 438 4.77 -13.23 -41.49
C VAL A 438 5.42 -14.15 -40.46
N VAL A 439 6.55 -14.75 -40.82
CA VAL A 439 7.39 -15.44 -39.85
C VAL A 439 7.91 -14.37 -38.87
N LEU A 440 7.37 -14.32 -37.65
CA LEU A 440 7.82 -13.41 -36.60
C LEU A 440 9.25 -13.75 -36.18
N SER A 441 10.04 -12.76 -35.82
CA SER A 441 11.27 -12.99 -35.09
C SER A 441 10.94 -13.67 -33.72
N LEU A 442 11.94 -14.33 -33.12
CA LEU A 442 11.74 -14.94 -31.80
C LEU A 442 11.27 -13.88 -30.80
N ASP A 443 11.90 -12.69 -30.82
CA ASP A 443 11.55 -11.58 -29.89
C ASP A 443 10.10 -11.10 -30.08
N ASP A 444 9.60 -11.03 -31.31
CA ASP A 444 8.22 -10.64 -31.61
C ASP A 444 7.22 -11.73 -31.20
N ALA A 445 7.57 -12.99 -31.42
CA ALA A 445 6.76 -14.12 -30.98
C ALA A 445 6.66 -14.18 -29.46
N ASP A 446 7.77 -13.96 -28.77
CA ASP A 446 7.80 -13.87 -27.29
C ASP A 446 6.99 -12.68 -26.79
N ARG A 447 7.05 -11.54 -27.47
CA ARG A 447 6.25 -10.35 -27.09
C ARG A 447 4.77 -10.60 -27.29
N LEU A 448 4.36 -11.28 -28.34
CA LEU A 448 2.96 -11.68 -28.56
C LEU A 448 2.46 -12.57 -27.40
N ILE A 449 3.25 -13.58 -27.03
CA ILE A 449 2.95 -14.47 -25.89
C ILE A 449 2.82 -13.67 -24.60
N ARG A 450 3.80 -12.79 -24.31
CA ARG A 450 3.74 -11.93 -23.13
C ARG A 450 2.54 -11.00 -23.15
N THR A 451 2.17 -10.44 -24.30
CA THR A 451 0.99 -9.57 -24.42
C THR A 451 -0.30 -10.31 -24.09
N LEU A 452 -0.46 -11.51 -24.59
CA LEU A 452 -1.63 -12.36 -24.31
C LEU A 452 -1.70 -12.73 -22.83
N ASP A 453 -0.56 -13.03 -22.22
CA ASP A 453 -0.45 -13.33 -20.80
C ASP A 453 -0.81 -12.12 -19.92
N GLU A 454 -0.25 -10.94 -20.26
CA GLU A 454 -0.55 -9.70 -19.53
C GLU A 454 -2.04 -9.31 -19.66
N LEU A 455 -2.64 -9.44 -20.83
CA LEU A 455 -4.07 -9.21 -21.03
C LEU A 455 -4.92 -10.16 -20.18
N GLY A 456 -4.60 -11.44 -20.19
CA GLY A 456 -5.31 -12.42 -19.38
C GLY A 456 -5.28 -12.09 -17.88
N LYS A 457 -4.11 -11.70 -17.37
CA LYS A 457 -3.94 -11.25 -15.98
C LYS A 457 -4.74 -9.97 -15.68
N LEU A 458 -4.63 -8.95 -16.54
CA LEU A 458 -5.33 -7.69 -16.37
C LEU A 458 -6.85 -7.87 -16.41
N TYR A 459 -7.38 -8.65 -17.34
CA TYR A 459 -8.81 -8.94 -17.36
C TYR A 459 -9.28 -9.69 -16.11
N THR A 460 -8.44 -10.59 -15.58
CA THR A 460 -8.73 -11.25 -14.29
C THR A 460 -8.77 -10.23 -13.15
N THR A 461 -7.81 -9.32 -13.11
CA THR A 461 -7.71 -8.26 -12.08
C THR A 461 -8.92 -7.32 -12.10
N VAL A 462 -9.41 -6.95 -13.29
CA VAL A 462 -10.59 -6.07 -13.42
C VAL A 462 -11.92 -6.85 -13.39
N GLY A 463 -11.89 -8.14 -13.15
CA GLY A 463 -13.10 -8.99 -13.03
C GLY A 463 -13.75 -9.39 -14.35
N ASN A 464 -13.12 -9.10 -15.50
CA ASN A 464 -13.64 -9.52 -16.81
C ASN A 464 -13.19 -10.93 -17.15
N ILE A 465 -13.77 -11.91 -16.47
CA ILE A 465 -13.36 -13.33 -16.52
C ILE A 465 -13.49 -13.93 -17.94
N ASP A 466 -14.48 -13.50 -18.71
CA ASP A 466 -14.66 -14.01 -20.09
C ASP A 466 -13.58 -13.50 -21.04
N ALA A 467 -13.17 -12.25 -20.91
CA ALA A 467 -12.05 -11.71 -21.68
C ALA A 467 -10.72 -12.35 -21.28
N ALA A 468 -10.51 -12.60 -19.99
CA ALA A 468 -9.36 -13.33 -19.48
C ALA A 468 -9.28 -14.74 -20.09
N GLY A 469 -10.40 -15.44 -20.15
CA GLY A 469 -10.50 -16.75 -20.80
C GLY A 469 -10.05 -16.72 -22.26
N ARG A 470 -10.57 -15.79 -23.05
CA ARG A 470 -10.18 -15.64 -24.47
C ARG A 470 -8.68 -15.32 -24.66
N ALA A 471 -8.13 -14.48 -23.77
CA ALA A 471 -6.70 -14.13 -23.83
C ALA A 471 -5.82 -15.37 -23.53
N PHE A 472 -6.14 -16.14 -22.49
CA PHE A 472 -5.39 -17.34 -22.17
C PHE A 472 -5.60 -18.50 -23.15
N GLU A 473 -6.78 -18.63 -23.78
CA GLU A 473 -7.00 -19.56 -24.89
C GLU A 473 -6.13 -19.20 -26.11
N ALA A 474 -6.03 -17.91 -26.43
CA ALA A 474 -5.15 -17.45 -27.51
C ALA A 474 -3.67 -17.69 -27.16
N LEU A 475 -3.27 -17.45 -25.93
CA LEU A 475 -1.93 -17.74 -25.41
C LEU A 475 -1.59 -19.23 -25.57
N GLN A 476 -2.49 -20.10 -25.12
CA GLN A 476 -2.33 -21.53 -25.24
C GLN A 476 -2.18 -22.00 -26.69
N ALA A 477 -3.04 -21.50 -27.59
CA ALA A 477 -2.97 -21.84 -29.00
C ALA A 477 -1.66 -21.38 -29.67
N ASP A 478 -1.08 -20.28 -29.19
CA ASP A 478 0.20 -19.76 -29.70
C ASP A 478 1.38 -20.61 -29.22
N LEU A 479 1.39 -20.96 -27.93
CA LEU A 479 2.38 -21.87 -27.36
C LEU A 479 2.33 -23.28 -27.97
N GLU A 480 1.13 -23.80 -28.22
CA GLU A 480 0.93 -25.10 -28.91
C GLU A 480 1.52 -25.07 -30.32
N ARG A 481 1.31 -23.98 -31.07
CA ARG A 481 1.92 -23.81 -32.40
C ARG A 481 3.45 -23.80 -32.32
N ARG A 482 4.03 -23.15 -31.35
CA ARG A 482 5.49 -23.16 -31.12
C ARG A 482 6.01 -24.56 -30.85
N LEU A 483 5.35 -25.31 -29.97
CA LEU A 483 5.72 -26.68 -29.65
C LEU A 483 5.71 -27.66 -30.82
N HIS A 484 4.98 -27.36 -31.91
CA HIS A 484 5.06 -28.11 -33.15
C HIS A 484 6.38 -27.89 -33.94
N HIS A 485 7.12 -26.82 -33.66
CA HIS A 485 8.32 -26.43 -34.38
C HIS A 485 9.58 -26.44 -33.52
N GLU A 486 9.45 -26.39 -32.19
CA GLU A 486 10.57 -26.38 -31.28
C GLU A 486 10.30 -27.29 -30.07
N THR A 487 11.40 -27.82 -29.48
CA THR A 487 11.33 -28.74 -28.36
C THR A 487 11.88 -28.10 -27.08
N ASP A 488 11.89 -26.75 -26.99
CA ASP A 488 12.39 -26.04 -25.81
C ASP A 488 11.59 -26.42 -24.57
N PRO A 489 12.22 -26.93 -23.51
CA PRO A 489 11.55 -27.25 -22.27
C PRO A 489 10.86 -26.06 -21.61
N ASN A 490 11.39 -24.83 -21.78
CA ASN A 490 10.76 -23.63 -21.25
C ASN A 490 9.44 -23.31 -21.93
N VAL A 491 9.33 -23.51 -23.25
CA VAL A 491 8.06 -23.36 -23.98
C VAL A 491 7.05 -24.42 -23.53
N LYS A 492 7.50 -25.65 -23.23
CA LYS A 492 6.63 -26.68 -22.65
C LYS A 492 6.13 -26.27 -21.25
N ARG A 493 7.00 -25.69 -20.44
CA ARG A 493 6.65 -25.16 -19.13
C ARG A 493 5.60 -24.04 -19.26
N ASP A 494 5.85 -23.06 -20.15
CA ASP A 494 4.92 -21.95 -20.38
C ASP A 494 3.55 -22.46 -20.85
N PHE A 495 3.53 -23.51 -21.68
CA PHE A 495 2.30 -24.16 -22.10
C PHE A 495 1.58 -24.82 -20.92
N ALA A 496 2.29 -25.51 -20.01
CA ALA A 496 1.69 -26.04 -18.80
C ALA A 496 1.14 -24.93 -17.89
N VAL A 497 1.88 -23.85 -17.70
CA VAL A 497 1.44 -22.69 -16.92
C VAL A 497 0.21 -22.02 -17.56
N SER A 498 0.10 -21.98 -18.89
CA SER A 498 -1.09 -21.46 -19.58
C SER A 498 -2.34 -22.29 -19.27
N HIS A 499 -2.19 -23.60 -19.14
CA HIS A 499 -3.27 -24.48 -18.68
C HIS A 499 -3.69 -24.17 -17.24
N VAL A 500 -2.74 -23.91 -16.32
CA VAL A 500 -3.07 -23.48 -14.94
C VAL A 500 -3.88 -22.20 -14.95
N LYS A 501 -3.47 -21.20 -15.75
CA LYS A 501 -4.18 -19.92 -15.87
C LYS A 501 -5.60 -20.09 -16.40
N LEU A 502 -5.75 -20.90 -17.43
CA LEU A 502 -7.08 -21.22 -18.00
C LEU A 502 -7.95 -22.00 -17.00
N GLY A 503 -7.36 -22.92 -16.25
CA GLY A 503 -7.98 -23.60 -15.14
C GLY A 503 -8.52 -22.64 -14.09
N ASN A 504 -7.73 -21.62 -13.69
CA ASN A 504 -8.17 -20.58 -12.76
C ASN A 504 -9.39 -19.79 -13.29
N VAL A 505 -9.40 -19.45 -14.59
CA VAL A 505 -10.57 -18.81 -15.22
C VAL A 505 -11.80 -19.72 -15.16
N ARG A 506 -11.64 -21.00 -15.47
CA ARG A 506 -12.76 -21.97 -15.42
C ARG A 506 -13.29 -22.17 -13.99
N MET A 507 -12.40 -22.13 -13.00
CA MET A 507 -12.81 -22.10 -11.58
C MET A 507 -13.66 -20.87 -11.26
N ALA A 508 -13.22 -19.69 -11.68
CA ALA A 508 -13.96 -18.43 -11.48
C ALA A 508 -15.33 -18.43 -12.19
N GLN A 509 -15.44 -19.16 -13.30
CA GLN A 509 -16.71 -19.39 -14.03
C GLN A 509 -17.57 -20.48 -13.40
N GLY A 510 -17.12 -21.17 -12.34
CA GLY A 510 -17.82 -22.30 -11.74
C GLY A 510 -17.76 -23.59 -12.55
N ASN A 511 -16.96 -23.64 -13.60
CA ASN A 511 -16.81 -24.82 -14.45
C ASN A 511 -15.70 -25.75 -13.92
N LEU A 512 -16.00 -26.42 -12.80
CA LEU A 512 -15.07 -27.29 -12.10
C LEU A 512 -14.51 -28.44 -12.95
N PRO A 513 -15.30 -29.15 -13.81
CA PRO A 513 -14.76 -30.22 -14.62
C PRO A 513 -13.69 -29.77 -15.61
N THR A 514 -13.93 -28.64 -16.30
CA THR A 514 -12.96 -28.10 -17.27
C THR A 514 -11.74 -27.50 -16.55
N ALA A 515 -11.92 -26.91 -15.36
CA ALA A 515 -10.81 -26.47 -14.53
C ALA A 515 -9.89 -27.63 -14.16
N LEU A 516 -10.46 -28.72 -13.66
CA LEU A 516 -9.73 -29.93 -13.30
C LEU A 516 -8.93 -30.49 -14.48
N GLN A 517 -9.58 -30.63 -15.65
CA GLN A 517 -8.91 -31.11 -16.87
C GLN A 517 -7.68 -30.25 -17.25
N ASN A 518 -7.80 -28.95 -17.14
CA ASN A 518 -6.67 -28.05 -17.41
C ASN A 518 -5.52 -28.24 -16.42
N TYR A 519 -5.82 -28.31 -15.13
CA TYR A 519 -4.78 -28.53 -14.11
C TYR A 519 -4.10 -29.90 -14.22
N GLU A 520 -4.85 -30.96 -14.54
CA GLU A 520 -4.30 -32.29 -14.78
C GLU A 520 -3.40 -32.32 -16.01
N THR A 521 -3.77 -31.60 -17.07
CA THR A 521 -2.92 -31.44 -18.25
C THR A 521 -1.62 -30.74 -17.90
N ALA A 522 -1.69 -29.63 -17.13
CA ALA A 522 -0.51 -28.96 -16.65
C ALA A 522 0.38 -29.87 -15.78
N LYS A 523 -0.21 -30.59 -14.81
CA LYS A 523 0.50 -31.58 -13.98
C LYS A 523 1.26 -32.58 -14.82
N THR A 524 0.59 -33.19 -15.81
CA THR A 524 1.20 -34.20 -16.70
C THR A 524 2.42 -33.68 -17.44
N ILE A 525 2.34 -32.45 -17.97
CA ILE A 525 3.44 -31.82 -18.69
C ILE A 525 4.60 -31.51 -17.72
N LEU A 526 4.29 -30.97 -16.55
CA LEU A 526 5.28 -30.62 -15.53
C LEU A 526 5.96 -31.85 -14.94
N GLN A 527 5.25 -32.95 -14.74
CA GLN A 527 5.84 -34.22 -14.34
C GLN A 527 6.88 -34.70 -15.37
N GLY A 528 6.55 -34.68 -16.66
CA GLY A 528 7.49 -35.06 -17.70
C GLY A 528 8.72 -34.10 -17.77
N LEU A 529 8.57 -32.83 -17.43
CA LEU A 529 9.68 -31.88 -17.33
C LEU A 529 10.57 -32.17 -16.10
N THR A 530 9.98 -32.38 -14.93
CA THR A 530 10.73 -32.68 -13.70
C THR A 530 11.43 -34.04 -13.74
N GLU A 531 10.89 -35.01 -14.45
CA GLU A 531 11.56 -36.29 -14.71
C GLU A 531 12.76 -36.13 -15.66
N ALA A 532 12.67 -35.24 -16.65
CA ALA A 532 13.75 -34.97 -17.59
C ALA A 532 14.91 -34.18 -16.94
N GLU A 533 14.61 -33.24 -16.08
CA GLU A 533 15.57 -32.39 -15.38
C GLU A 533 15.28 -32.37 -13.85
N PRO A 534 15.72 -33.38 -13.10
CA PRO A 534 15.41 -33.48 -11.64
C PRO A 534 16.05 -32.39 -10.77
N ASP A 535 17.03 -31.66 -11.29
CA ASP A 535 17.70 -30.57 -10.57
C ASP A 535 17.01 -29.20 -10.76
N ASN A 536 16.01 -29.12 -11.63
CA ASN A 536 15.32 -27.88 -11.93
C ASN A 536 14.22 -27.59 -10.90
N LEU A 537 14.60 -26.93 -9.82
CA LEU A 537 13.70 -26.66 -8.69
C LEU A 537 12.49 -25.77 -9.05
N GLU A 538 12.57 -24.97 -10.12
CA GLU A 538 11.48 -24.10 -10.55
C GLU A 538 10.31 -24.93 -11.10
N TRP A 539 10.60 -25.95 -11.90
CA TRP A 539 9.56 -26.83 -12.44
C TRP A 539 8.84 -27.66 -11.36
N PHE A 540 9.58 -28.05 -10.30
CA PHE A 540 8.95 -28.68 -9.13
C PHE A 540 8.00 -27.69 -8.41
N GLY A 541 8.33 -26.41 -8.33
CA GLY A 541 7.43 -25.39 -7.78
C GLY A 541 6.13 -25.28 -8.58
N ASP A 542 6.23 -25.24 -9.91
CA ASP A 542 5.07 -25.21 -10.80
C ASP A 542 4.22 -26.49 -10.67
N LEU A 543 4.86 -27.65 -10.55
CA LEU A 543 4.18 -28.94 -10.34
C LEU A 543 3.38 -28.94 -9.03
N ALA A 544 4.00 -28.51 -7.93
CA ALA A 544 3.33 -28.41 -6.63
C ALA A 544 2.15 -27.42 -6.65
N MET A 545 2.29 -26.32 -7.40
CA MET A 545 1.18 -25.37 -7.61
C MET A 545 0.02 -26.00 -8.39
N ALA A 546 0.30 -26.79 -9.43
CA ALA A 546 -0.73 -27.50 -10.18
C ALA A 546 -1.46 -28.53 -9.29
N ASP A 547 -0.71 -29.23 -8.44
CA ASP A 547 -1.28 -30.17 -7.46
C ASP A 547 -2.21 -29.45 -6.47
N ASP A 548 -1.80 -28.32 -5.91
CA ASP A 548 -2.68 -27.53 -5.02
C ASP A 548 -3.99 -27.14 -5.73
N LYS A 549 -3.90 -26.73 -7.01
CA LYS A 549 -5.09 -26.34 -7.79
C LYS A 549 -6.03 -27.53 -8.03
N ILE A 550 -5.48 -28.71 -8.30
CA ILE A 550 -6.26 -29.95 -8.42
C ILE A 550 -6.94 -30.25 -7.08
N GLY A 551 -6.17 -30.19 -5.99
CA GLY A 551 -6.70 -30.40 -4.64
C GLY A 551 -7.87 -29.48 -4.30
N ASN A 552 -7.75 -28.19 -4.62
CA ASN A 552 -8.83 -27.20 -4.43
C ASN A 552 -10.09 -27.55 -5.21
N VAL A 553 -9.99 -28.02 -6.46
CA VAL A 553 -11.15 -28.44 -7.26
C VAL A 553 -11.80 -29.67 -6.64
N LEU A 554 -11.01 -30.68 -6.30
CA LEU A 554 -11.51 -31.95 -5.71
C LEU A 554 -12.21 -31.69 -4.37
N ALA A 555 -11.61 -30.83 -3.52
CA ALA A 555 -12.22 -30.43 -2.26
C ALA A 555 -13.57 -29.69 -2.49
N THR A 556 -13.64 -28.82 -3.49
CA THR A 556 -14.87 -28.12 -3.87
C THR A 556 -15.95 -29.08 -4.39
N GLN A 557 -15.56 -30.15 -5.10
CA GLN A 557 -16.46 -31.21 -5.58
C GLN A 557 -16.88 -32.17 -4.47
N GLY A 558 -16.25 -32.08 -3.29
CA GLY A 558 -16.53 -33.00 -2.15
C GLY A 558 -15.70 -34.27 -2.19
N ASP A 559 -14.79 -34.45 -3.14
CA ASP A 559 -13.81 -35.54 -3.13
C ASP A 559 -12.66 -35.23 -2.19
N LEU A 560 -12.94 -35.35 -0.89
CA LEU A 560 -11.98 -35.07 0.17
C LEU A 560 -10.78 -36.04 0.16
N ALA A 561 -10.98 -37.26 -0.33
CA ALA A 561 -9.92 -38.28 -0.37
C ALA A 561 -8.92 -37.97 -1.51
N GLY A 562 -9.40 -37.70 -2.71
CA GLY A 562 -8.57 -37.29 -3.84
C GLY A 562 -7.84 -35.97 -3.56
N ALA A 563 -8.51 -34.99 -2.94
CA ALA A 563 -7.89 -33.74 -2.53
C ALA A 563 -6.74 -33.97 -1.55
N ALA A 564 -6.92 -34.84 -0.54
CA ALA A 564 -5.89 -35.14 0.44
C ALA A 564 -4.66 -35.80 -0.20
N GLU A 565 -4.83 -36.69 -1.16
CA GLU A 565 -3.72 -37.33 -1.87
C GLU A 565 -2.88 -36.31 -2.62
N VAL A 566 -3.52 -35.46 -3.41
CA VAL A 566 -2.83 -34.47 -4.24
C VAL A 566 -2.15 -33.39 -3.38
N TYR A 567 -2.77 -32.94 -2.30
CA TYR A 567 -2.11 -32.01 -1.36
C TYR A 567 -0.89 -32.64 -0.67
N GLN A 568 -0.89 -33.96 -0.40
CA GLN A 568 0.28 -34.61 0.15
C GLN A 568 1.43 -34.71 -0.87
N GLU A 569 1.14 -34.87 -2.16
CA GLU A 569 2.13 -34.78 -3.23
C GLU A 569 2.74 -33.38 -3.27
N SER A 570 1.91 -32.32 -3.33
CA SER A 570 2.37 -30.93 -3.28
C SER A 570 3.23 -30.65 -2.04
N LEU A 571 2.76 -31.09 -0.85
CA LEU A 571 3.47 -30.91 0.41
C LEU A 571 4.87 -31.57 0.38
N SER A 572 4.97 -32.76 -0.20
CA SER A 572 6.24 -33.49 -0.33
C SER A 572 7.25 -32.69 -1.16
N ILE A 573 6.81 -32.17 -2.30
CA ILE A 573 7.63 -31.34 -3.19
C ILE A 573 8.06 -30.05 -2.47
N LYS A 574 7.11 -29.31 -1.88
CA LYS A 574 7.40 -28.05 -1.19
C LYS A 574 8.32 -28.21 0.01
N LYS A 575 8.23 -29.33 0.74
CA LYS A 575 9.20 -29.67 1.81
C LYS A 575 10.62 -29.83 1.26
N GLN A 576 10.78 -30.49 0.13
CA GLN A 576 12.10 -30.66 -0.50
C GLN A 576 12.67 -29.31 -0.98
N LEU A 577 11.81 -28.48 -1.64
CA LEU A 577 12.20 -27.14 -2.09
C LEU A 577 12.63 -26.23 -0.93
N ALA A 578 11.83 -26.21 0.14
CA ALA A 578 12.12 -25.41 1.33
C ALA A 578 13.36 -25.90 2.08
N ALA A 579 13.59 -27.22 2.14
CA ALA A 579 14.82 -27.78 2.74
C ALA A 579 16.08 -27.50 1.88
N GLY A 580 15.94 -27.50 0.55
CA GLY A 580 17.05 -27.22 -0.36
C GLY A 580 17.47 -25.72 -0.39
N LYS A 581 16.56 -24.82 -0.04
CA LYS A 581 16.80 -23.37 0.01
C LYS A 581 16.17 -22.75 1.27
N PRO A 582 16.72 -23.01 2.46
CA PRO A 582 16.10 -22.58 3.72
C PRO A 582 16.04 -21.05 3.87
N ASP A 583 16.92 -20.32 3.20
CA ASP A 583 16.96 -18.85 3.24
C ASP A 583 15.88 -18.17 2.36
N ARG A 584 15.19 -18.95 1.50
CA ARG A 584 14.10 -18.45 0.66
C ARG A 584 12.78 -18.45 1.44
N ALA A 585 12.44 -17.34 2.04
CA ALA A 585 11.21 -17.17 2.84
C ALA A 585 9.93 -17.49 2.06
N GLU A 586 9.91 -17.22 0.75
CA GLU A 586 8.77 -17.52 -0.14
C GLU A 586 8.45 -19.02 -0.16
N LEU A 587 9.47 -19.87 -0.31
CA LEU A 587 9.27 -21.33 -0.31
C LEU A 587 8.75 -21.84 1.04
N GLN A 588 9.20 -21.24 2.14
CA GLN A 588 8.69 -21.55 3.46
C GLN A 588 7.23 -21.10 3.61
N ARG A 589 6.88 -19.93 3.06
CA ARG A 589 5.50 -19.43 3.08
C ARG A 589 4.58 -20.31 2.22
N ASP A 590 5.00 -20.72 1.03
CA ASP A 590 4.23 -21.62 0.17
C ASP A 590 3.94 -22.95 0.85
N LEU A 591 4.89 -23.45 1.65
CA LEU A 591 4.73 -24.65 2.47
C LEU A 591 3.60 -24.47 3.51
N THR A 592 3.50 -23.29 4.14
CA THR A 592 2.43 -23.04 5.13
C THR A 592 1.04 -23.05 4.50
N ILE A 593 0.90 -22.54 3.28
CA ILE A 593 -0.37 -22.52 2.55
C ILE A 593 -0.88 -23.98 2.36
N THR A 594 -0.01 -24.87 1.89
CA THR A 594 -0.41 -26.27 1.70
C THR A 594 -0.75 -26.99 3.02
N TYR A 595 -0.03 -26.69 4.11
CA TYR A 595 -0.40 -27.20 5.43
C TYR A 595 -1.78 -26.70 5.88
N ASP A 596 -2.09 -25.42 5.64
CA ASP A 596 -3.39 -24.84 5.98
C ASP A 596 -4.53 -25.48 5.17
N GLU A 597 -4.30 -25.73 3.86
CA GLU A 597 -5.28 -26.44 3.01
C GLU A 597 -5.51 -27.87 3.49
N ILE A 598 -4.46 -28.61 3.83
CA ILE A 598 -4.56 -29.95 4.43
C ILE A 598 -5.32 -29.89 5.76
N GLY A 599 -5.02 -28.91 6.60
CA GLY A 599 -5.70 -28.69 7.86
C GLY A 599 -7.19 -28.40 7.66
N HIS A 600 -7.53 -27.52 6.74
CA HIS A 600 -8.90 -27.20 6.38
C HIS A 600 -9.65 -28.42 5.83
N LEU A 601 -9.03 -29.19 4.93
CA LEU A 601 -9.60 -30.41 4.37
C LEU A 601 -9.90 -31.46 5.46
N ALA A 602 -8.94 -31.68 6.36
CA ALA A 602 -9.11 -32.59 7.49
C ALA A 602 -10.21 -32.10 8.45
N HIS A 603 -10.31 -30.79 8.65
CA HIS A 603 -11.37 -30.18 9.46
C HIS A 603 -12.75 -30.42 8.85
N VAL A 604 -12.91 -30.16 7.54
CA VAL A 604 -14.17 -30.44 6.82
C VAL A 604 -14.53 -31.95 6.88
N ALA A 605 -13.54 -32.82 6.77
CA ALA A 605 -13.73 -34.27 6.91
C ALA A 605 -14.03 -34.73 8.36
N GLY A 606 -14.03 -33.84 9.34
CA GLY A 606 -14.22 -34.13 10.76
C GLY A 606 -13.04 -34.82 11.44
N GLN A 607 -11.87 -34.82 10.80
CA GLN A 607 -10.61 -35.41 11.28
C GLN A 607 -9.83 -34.34 12.10
N LEU A 608 -10.41 -33.96 13.24
CA LEU A 608 -9.91 -32.80 13.99
C LEU A 608 -8.46 -32.93 14.48
N ASP A 609 -7.98 -34.19 14.74
CA ASP A 609 -6.59 -34.44 15.13
C ASP A 609 -5.62 -34.16 13.97
N ASN A 610 -5.98 -34.60 12.76
CA ASN A 610 -5.18 -34.36 11.55
C ASN A 610 -5.16 -32.86 11.21
N ALA A 611 -6.31 -32.18 11.35
CA ALA A 611 -6.42 -30.75 11.15
C ALA A 611 -5.49 -29.99 12.11
N GLN A 612 -5.51 -30.37 13.39
CA GLN A 612 -4.63 -29.76 14.39
C GLN A 612 -3.15 -29.94 14.04
N ALA A 613 -2.75 -31.16 13.70
CA ALA A 613 -1.36 -31.47 13.35
C ALA A 613 -0.87 -30.61 12.15
N ALA A 614 -1.71 -30.45 11.13
CA ALA A 614 -1.37 -29.65 9.96
C ALA A 614 -1.25 -28.16 10.31
N TYR A 615 -2.18 -27.59 11.07
CA TYR A 615 -2.12 -26.19 11.50
C TYR A 615 -0.93 -25.92 12.45
N GLU A 616 -0.55 -26.88 13.29
CA GLU A 616 0.63 -26.76 14.16
C GLU A 616 1.92 -26.77 13.36
N GLU A 617 2.04 -27.58 12.30
CA GLU A 617 3.20 -27.54 11.40
C GLU A 617 3.25 -26.20 10.62
N SER A 618 2.11 -25.68 10.16
CA SER A 618 2.04 -24.35 9.56
C SER A 618 2.52 -23.26 10.53
N LEU A 619 2.00 -23.26 11.76
CA LEU A 619 2.42 -22.33 12.82
C LEU A 619 3.92 -22.40 13.11
N LYS A 620 4.48 -23.60 13.17
CA LYS A 620 5.92 -23.79 13.42
C LYS A 620 6.78 -23.14 12.34
N VAL A 621 6.41 -23.27 11.06
CA VAL A 621 7.11 -22.59 9.96
C VAL A 621 6.95 -21.08 10.05
N ARG A 622 5.74 -20.57 10.31
CA ARG A 622 5.48 -19.14 10.48
C ARG A 622 6.24 -18.54 11.66
N LEU A 623 6.35 -19.26 12.78
CA LEU A 623 7.17 -18.83 13.92
C LEU A 623 8.65 -18.72 13.54
N ALA A 624 9.19 -19.66 12.76
CA ALA A 624 10.56 -19.57 12.27
C ALA A 624 10.77 -18.37 11.33
N LEU A 625 9.83 -18.11 10.42
CA LEU A 625 9.85 -16.95 9.53
C LEU A 625 9.77 -15.62 10.30
N ALA A 626 8.93 -15.56 11.33
CA ALA A 626 8.79 -14.38 12.18
C ALA A 626 10.02 -14.15 13.06
N ALA A 627 10.69 -15.21 13.50
CA ALA A 627 11.94 -15.13 14.28
C ALA A 627 13.12 -14.66 13.43
N ASP A 628 13.16 -14.99 12.14
CA ASP A 628 14.16 -14.51 11.19
C ASP A 628 14.09 -12.99 10.99
N LYS A 629 12.88 -12.44 10.93
CA LYS A 629 12.64 -10.99 10.82
C LYS A 629 11.64 -10.51 11.88
N PRO A 630 12.08 -10.28 13.12
CA PRO A 630 11.16 -9.92 14.22
C PRO A 630 10.46 -8.57 14.05
N GLY A 631 11.00 -7.70 13.18
CA GLY A 631 10.40 -6.39 12.85
C GLY A 631 9.33 -6.43 11.77
N ASP A 632 9.17 -7.55 11.08
CA ASP A 632 8.23 -7.74 9.98
C ASP A 632 6.81 -7.97 10.54
N ALA A 633 5.94 -6.99 10.39
CA ALA A 633 4.58 -7.02 10.94
C ALA A 633 3.71 -8.10 10.29
N ASP A 634 3.85 -8.32 8.98
CA ASP A 634 3.08 -9.31 8.23
C ASP A 634 3.39 -10.73 8.72
N ARG A 635 4.70 -11.05 8.91
CA ARG A 635 5.10 -12.35 9.45
C ARG A 635 4.61 -12.59 10.86
N GLN A 636 4.61 -11.54 11.70
CA GLN A 636 4.04 -11.63 13.05
C GLN A 636 2.52 -11.82 13.01
N ARG A 637 1.83 -11.12 12.11
CA ARG A 637 0.39 -11.26 11.92
C ARG A 637 0.01 -12.66 11.43
N ASP A 638 0.78 -13.24 10.48
CA ASP A 638 0.60 -14.63 10.03
C ASP A 638 0.64 -15.62 11.21
N VAL A 639 1.54 -15.42 12.18
CA VAL A 639 1.60 -16.22 13.41
C VAL A 639 0.34 -16.03 14.25
N SER A 640 -0.15 -14.80 14.41
CA SER A 640 -1.39 -14.52 15.15
C SER A 640 -2.59 -15.24 14.54
N VAL A 641 -2.74 -15.17 13.21
CA VAL A 641 -3.82 -15.87 12.48
C VAL A 641 -3.74 -17.39 12.68
N SER A 642 -2.54 -17.97 12.69
CA SER A 642 -2.36 -19.40 12.95
C SER A 642 -2.82 -19.80 14.36
N HIS A 643 -2.47 -18.99 15.38
CA HIS A 643 -2.95 -19.18 16.75
C HIS A 643 -4.48 -19.11 16.83
N ASP A 644 -5.09 -18.20 16.11
CA ASP A 644 -6.55 -18.05 16.04
C ASP A 644 -7.22 -19.27 15.39
N THR A 645 -6.65 -19.80 14.30
CA THR A 645 -7.15 -20.99 13.61
C THR A 645 -7.08 -22.23 14.50
N ILE A 646 -5.95 -22.41 15.19
CA ILE A 646 -5.79 -23.50 16.17
C ILE A 646 -6.79 -23.32 17.33
N GLY A 647 -6.97 -22.10 17.81
CA GLY A 647 -7.95 -21.79 18.85
C GLY A 647 -9.39 -22.13 18.45
N ASP A 648 -9.78 -21.80 17.21
CA ASP A 648 -11.10 -22.15 16.67
C ASP A 648 -11.32 -23.67 16.63
N LEU A 649 -10.30 -24.43 16.20
CA LEU A 649 -10.34 -25.89 16.15
C LEU A 649 -10.44 -26.49 17.57
N LEU A 650 -9.63 -26.03 18.52
CA LEU A 650 -9.67 -26.50 19.90
C LEU A 650 -11.03 -26.22 20.55
N ARG A 651 -11.60 -25.05 20.26
CA ARG A 651 -12.94 -24.69 20.72
C ARG A 651 -14.03 -25.63 20.15
N GLU A 652 -13.92 -26.02 18.89
CA GLU A 652 -14.83 -26.99 18.26
C GLU A 652 -14.71 -28.37 18.91
N ARG A 653 -13.51 -28.77 19.32
CA ARG A 653 -13.26 -29.98 20.09
C ARG A 653 -13.80 -29.94 21.51
N GLY A 654 -14.23 -28.77 21.97
CA GLY A 654 -14.69 -28.54 23.35
C GLY A 654 -13.56 -28.23 24.33
N ASP A 655 -12.33 -28.08 23.86
CA ASP A 655 -11.20 -27.64 24.68
C ASP A 655 -11.18 -26.10 24.74
N ALA A 656 -12.10 -25.55 25.50
CA ALA A 656 -12.18 -24.11 25.72
C ALA A 656 -10.95 -23.53 26.46
N ALA A 657 -10.18 -24.34 27.18
CA ALA A 657 -8.98 -23.88 27.87
C ALA A 657 -7.80 -23.76 26.89
N GLY A 658 -7.59 -24.76 26.05
CA GLY A 658 -6.60 -24.72 24.96
C GLY A 658 -6.91 -23.60 23.97
N ALA A 659 -8.17 -23.45 23.58
CA ALA A 659 -8.62 -22.36 22.71
C ALA A 659 -8.30 -20.97 23.30
N LEU A 660 -8.61 -20.78 24.59
CA LEU A 660 -8.32 -19.53 25.29
C LEU A 660 -6.81 -19.22 25.32
N ALA A 661 -5.97 -20.24 25.49
CA ALA A 661 -4.53 -20.08 25.48
C ALA A 661 -4.05 -19.65 24.07
N ALA A 662 -4.48 -20.34 23.02
CA ALA A 662 -4.12 -20.00 21.64
C ALA A 662 -4.56 -18.58 21.25
N TYR A 663 -5.79 -18.18 21.52
CA TYR A 663 -6.25 -16.83 21.25
C TYR A 663 -5.48 -15.74 22.01
N ARG A 664 -5.00 -16.03 23.22
CA ARG A 664 -4.19 -15.09 24.00
C ARG A 664 -2.82 -14.89 23.39
N GLU A 665 -2.20 -15.96 22.89
CA GLU A 665 -0.92 -15.85 22.18
C GLU A 665 -1.09 -15.02 20.91
N GLY A 666 -2.10 -15.30 20.09
CA GLY A 666 -2.41 -14.50 18.89
C GLY A 666 -2.66 -13.03 19.24
N LEU A 667 -3.54 -12.76 20.21
CA LEU A 667 -3.86 -11.39 20.63
C LEU A 667 -2.66 -10.65 21.24
N ALA A 668 -1.72 -11.34 21.87
CA ALA A 668 -0.51 -10.72 22.42
C ALA A 668 0.37 -10.16 21.30
N ILE A 669 0.48 -10.87 20.19
CA ILE A 669 1.19 -10.43 18.99
C ILE A 669 0.51 -9.18 18.40
N VAL A 670 -0.79 -9.24 18.17
CA VAL A 670 -1.55 -8.10 17.62
C VAL A 670 -1.44 -6.86 18.54
N LYS A 671 -1.51 -7.05 19.87
CA LYS A 671 -1.29 -5.96 20.83
C LYS A 671 0.12 -5.37 20.75
N HIS A 672 1.12 -6.20 20.48
CA HIS A 672 2.48 -5.71 20.29
C HIS A 672 2.59 -4.87 19.00
N LEU A 673 2.02 -5.35 17.91
CA LEU A 673 1.99 -4.64 16.63
C LEU A 673 1.23 -3.31 16.75
N ALA A 674 0.03 -3.32 17.31
CA ALA A 674 -0.81 -2.13 17.51
C ALA A 674 -0.18 -1.05 18.43
N LYS A 675 0.77 -1.41 19.30
CA LYS A 675 1.55 -0.42 20.06
C LYS A 675 2.58 0.30 19.20
N ARG A 676 3.08 -0.35 18.15
CA ARG A 676 4.04 0.24 17.21
C ARG A 676 3.33 1.11 16.19
N ASP A 677 2.14 0.71 15.79
CA ASP A 677 1.26 1.43 14.89
C ASP A 677 -0.17 1.52 15.46
N PRO A 678 -0.43 2.54 16.28
CA PRO A 678 -1.75 2.72 16.90
C PRO A 678 -2.85 3.15 15.96
N ASP A 679 -2.51 3.64 14.76
CA ASP A 679 -3.48 4.16 13.79
C ASP A 679 -3.88 3.12 12.74
N ASP A 680 -3.17 2.01 12.66
CA ASP A 680 -3.50 0.90 11.77
C ASP A 680 -4.92 0.35 12.06
N THR A 681 -5.77 0.47 11.07
CA THR A 681 -7.19 0.06 11.16
C THR A 681 -7.36 -1.45 11.14
N GLU A 682 -6.47 -2.19 10.45
CA GLU A 682 -6.50 -3.64 10.43
C GLU A 682 -6.08 -4.24 11.76
N LEU A 683 -5.02 -3.71 12.38
CA LEU A 683 -4.62 -4.12 13.72
C LEU A 683 -5.69 -3.79 14.76
N LYS A 684 -6.39 -2.66 14.64
CA LYS A 684 -7.57 -2.36 15.48
C LYS A 684 -8.68 -3.39 15.29
N ARG A 685 -8.91 -3.82 14.05
CA ARG A 685 -9.87 -4.86 13.73
C ARG A 685 -9.44 -6.22 14.29
N ASP A 686 -8.19 -6.60 14.10
CA ASP A 686 -7.61 -7.81 14.66
C ASP A 686 -7.71 -7.84 16.20
N LEU A 687 -7.49 -6.69 16.87
CA LEU A 687 -7.74 -6.55 18.32
C LEU A 687 -9.20 -6.82 18.68
N SER A 688 -10.14 -6.33 17.88
CA SER A 688 -11.57 -6.57 18.11
C SER A 688 -11.90 -8.06 17.97
N VAL A 689 -11.46 -8.68 16.88
CA VAL A 689 -11.71 -10.10 16.57
C VAL A 689 -11.06 -11.00 17.62
N GLY A 690 -9.79 -10.78 17.96
CA GLY A 690 -9.07 -11.57 18.97
C GLY A 690 -9.71 -11.49 20.37
N ASN A 691 -10.14 -10.28 20.79
CA ASN A 691 -10.87 -10.12 22.06
C ASN A 691 -12.25 -10.82 22.00
N ALA A 692 -12.95 -10.77 20.87
CA ALA A 692 -14.23 -11.48 20.71
C ALA A 692 -14.05 -13.00 20.75
N LYS A 693 -12.99 -13.57 20.16
CA LYS A 693 -12.63 -14.99 20.24
C LYS A 693 -12.29 -15.41 21.68
N ILE A 694 -11.53 -14.60 22.43
CA ILE A 694 -11.29 -14.82 23.86
C ILE A 694 -12.62 -14.81 24.62
N GLY A 695 -13.50 -13.85 24.34
CA GLY A 695 -14.84 -13.80 24.92
C GLY A 695 -15.65 -15.07 24.65
N ASN A 696 -15.57 -15.62 23.42
CA ASN A 696 -16.24 -16.88 23.06
C ASN A 696 -15.69 -18.05 23.90
N ALA A 697 -14.37 -18.23 24.02
CA ALA A 697 -13.76 -19.30 24.81
C ALA A 697 -14.08 -19.19 26.31
N LEU A 698 -14.12 -17.95 26.85
CA LEU A 698 -14.52 -17.70 28.23
C LEU A 698 -16.01 -17.98 28.46
N SER A 699 -16.86 -17.71 27.46
CA SER A 699 -18.29 -18.05 27.48
C SER A 699 -18.51 -19.55 27.48
N ASP A 700 -17.73 -20.30 26.70
CA ASP A 700 -17.77 -21.78 26.69
C ASP A 700 -17.35 -22.35 28.06
N GLN A 701 -16.44 -21.69 28.78
CA GLN A 701 -16.10 -21.99 30.17
C GLN A 701 -17.11 -21.48 31.20
N GLN A 702 -18.20 -20.84 30.77
CA GLN A 702 -19.21 -20.18 31.61
C GLN A 702 -18.64 -19.06 32.53
N ASN A 703 -17.48 -18.52 32.18
CA ASN A 703 -16.88 -17.40 32.88
C ASN A 703 -17.44 -16.07 32.34
N TRP A 704 -18.71 -15.82 32.67
CA TRP A 704 -19.48 -14.69 32.13
C TRP A 704 -18.87 -13.31 32.46
N PRO A 705 -18.32 -13.04 33.66
CA PRO A 705 -17.70 -11.75 33.91
C PRO A 705 -16.48 -11.47 33.04
N ALA A 706 -15.61 -12.47 32.86
CA ALA A 706 -14.42 -12.33 32.03
C ALA A 706 -14.78 -12.26 30.53
N ALA A 707 -15.77 -13.05 30.10
CA ALA A 707 -16.30 -13.00 28.74
C ALA A 707 -16.86 -11.60 28.41
N LEU A 708 -17.66 -11.02 29.33
CA LEU A 708 -18.19 -9.67 29.16
C LEU A 708 -17.09 -8.61 29.03
N SER A 709 -16.04 -8.75 29.83
CA SER A 709 -14.88 -7.84 29.74
C SER A 709 -14.20 -7.91 28.36
N ALA A 710 -13.96 -9.13 27.87
CA ALA A 710 -13.34 -9.35 26.56
C ALA A 710 -14.23 -8.82 25.41
N TYR A 711 -15.54 -9.08 25.47
CA TYR A 711 -16.47 -8.57 24.46
C TYR A 711 -16.60 -7.03 24.49
N ARG A 712 -16.48 -6.40 25.66
CA ARG A 712 -16.47 -4.93 25.74
C ARG A 712 -15.21 -4.32 25.16
N GLU A 713 -14.06 -4.96 25.33
CA GLU A 713 -12.83 -4.56 24.64
C GLU A 713 -12.98 -4.68 23.12
N ALA A 714 -13.52 -5.81 22.62
CA ALA A 714 -13.85 -5.99 21.22
C ALA A 714 -14.79 -4.88 20.71
N LEU A 715 -15.90 -4.63 21.44
CA LEU A 715 -16.89 -3.60 21.10
C LEU A 715 -16.26 -2.20 21.07
N SER A 716 -15.33 -1.89 21.94
CA SER A 716 -14.64 -0.60 21.97
C SER A 716 -13.87 -0.35 20.66
N GLN A 717 -13.12 -1.36 20.20
CA GLN A 717 -12.36 -1.26 18.94
C GLN A 717 -13.30 -1.19 17.73
N ALA A 718 -14.29 -2.09 17.66
CA ALA A 718 -15.27 -2.10 16.58
C ALA A 718 -16.05 -0.77 16.49
N SER A 719 -16.40 -0.19 17.64
CA SER A 719 -17.10 1.10 17.69
C SER A 719 -16.24 2.25 17.19
N ALA A 720 -14.93 2.25 17.51
CA ALA A 720 -13.99 3.26 17.05
C ALA A 720 -13.80 3.18 15.51
N LEU A 721 -13.65 1.97 14.97
CA LEU A 721 -13.55 1.75 13.52
C LEU A 721 -14.81 2.19 12.79
N ALA A 722 -15.98 1.71 13.24
CA ALA A 722 -17.26 2.02 12.61
C ALA A 722 -17.64 3.52 12.71
N ALA A 723 -17.13 4.23 13.72
CA ALA A 723 -17.28 5.68 13.84
C ALA A 723 -16.31 6.43 12.92
N GLY A 724 -15.13 5.88 12.65
CA GLY A 724 -14.13 6.45 11.74
C GLY A 724 -14.60 6.43 10.28
N ASP A 725 -15.24 5.33 9.85
CA ASP A 725 -15.92 5.24 8.56
C ASP A 725 -17.31 4.59 8.70
N PRO A 726 -18.36 5.41 8.82
CA PRO A 726 -19.74 4.91 8.93
C PRO A 726 -20.26 4.18 7.67
N ASN A 727 -19.59 4.30 6.53
CA ASN A 727 -19.97 3.66 5.28
C ASN A 727 -19.26 2.30 5.07
N ASN A 728 -18.23 2.01 5.84
CA ASN A 728 -17.56 0.72 5.79
C ASN A 728 -18.48 -0.38 6.35
N THR A 729 -19.08 -1.14 5.44
CA THR A 729 -20.09 -2.16 5.76
C THR A 729 -19.52 -3.30 6.59
N GLU A 730 -18.26 -3.62 6.43
CA GLU A 730 -17.56 -4.66 7.18
C GLU A 730 -17.38 -4.24 8.64
N TRP A 731 -16.89 -3.03 8.89
CA TRP A 731 -16.74 -2.49 10.24
C TRP A 731 -18.09 -2.30 10.95
N GLN A 732 -19.12 -1.93 10.21
CA GLN A 732 -20.49 -1.87 10.74
C GLN A 732 -20.98 -3.26 11.14
N ARG A 733 -20.71 -4.29 10.34
CA ARG A 733 -21.06 -5.68 10.66
C ARG A 733 -20.31 -6.17 11.90
N ASP A 734 -19.00 -5.91 11.99
CA ASP A 734 -18.18 -6.26 13.16
C ASP A 734 -18.73 -5.61 14.43
N LEU A 735 -19.12 -4.33 14.36
CA LEU A 735 -19.80 -3.63 15.47
C LEU A 735 -21.10 -4.31 15.88
N SER A 736 -21.94 -4.69 14.90
CA SER A 736 -23.21 -5.39 15.17
C SER A 736 -22.98 -6.72 15.89
N VAL A 737 -22.02 -7.52 15.43
CA VAL A 737 -21.66 -8.80 16.06
C VAL A 737 -21.12 -8.61 17.49
N CYS A 738 -20.27 -7.60 17.73
CA CYS A 738 -19.77 -7.31 19.07
C CYS A 738 -20.89 -6.89 20.04
N LEU A 739 -21.86 -6.08 19.56
CA LEU A 739 -23.05 -5.71 20.34
C LEU A 739 -23.88 -6.94 20.73
N GLU A 740 -24.08 -7.89 19.81
CA GLU A 740 -24.79 -9.15 20.08
C GLU A 740 -24.08 -10.00 21.16
N LYS A 741 -22.76 -10.12 21.07
CA LYS A 741 -21.96 -10.86 22.07
C LYS A 741 -22.09 -10.24 23.47
N VAL A 742 -21.97 -8.93 23.57
CA VAL A 742 -22.19 -8.21 24.85
C VAL A 742 -23.62 -8.41 25.35
N ALA A 743 -24.61 -8.26 24.48
CA ALA A 743 -26.01 -8.41 24.81
C ALA A 743 -26.33 -9.82 25.32
N GLY A 744 -25.80 -10.87 24.69
CA GLY A 744 -25.98 -12.27 25.09
C GLY A 744 -25.52 -12.51 26.53
N VAL A 745 -24.31 -12.03 26.88
CA VAL A 745 -23.79 -12.20 28.25
C VAL A 745 -24.58 -11.38 29.26
N LEU A 746 -24.97 -10.13 28.93
CA LEU A 746 -25.83 -9.31 29.80
C LEU A 746 -27.18 -10.01 30.07
N ALA A 747 -27.76 -10.64 29.05
CA ALA A 747 -29.00 -11.38 29.18
C ALA A 747 -28.86 -12.60 30.13
N ILE A 748 -27.73 -13.32 30.08
CA ILE A 748 -27.40 -14.44 30.96
C ILE A 748 -27.19 -13.95 32.41
N GLN A 749 -26.55 -12.80 32.62
CA GLN A 749 -26.34 -12.19 33.90
C GLN A 749 -27.60 -11.53 34.48
N GLY A 750 -28.70 -11.50 33.75
CA GLY A 750 -29.99 -10.93 34.17
C GLY A 750 -30.15 -9.42 33.94
N ASP A 751 -29.16 -8.76 33.36
CA ASP A 751 -29.32 -7.39 32.87
C ASP A 751 -30.09 -7.34 31.54
N HIS A 752 -31.39 -7.67 31.61
CA HIS A 752 -32.24 -7.67 30.43
C HIS A 752 -32.44 -6.30 29.78
N LYS A 753 -32.26 -5.21 30.56
CA LYS A 753 -32.36 -3.85 30.03
C LYS A 753 -31.12 -3.48 29.19
N GLY A 754 -29.93 -3.77 29.73
CA GLY A 754 -28.69 -3.57 28.98
C GLY A 754 -28.61 -4.45 27.73
N ALA A 755 -29.02 -5.73 27.89
CA ALA A 755 -29.08 -6.67 26.76
C ALA A 755 -30.02 -6.18 25.63
N LEU A 756 -31.23 -5.76 26.00
CA LEU A 756 -32.18 -5.28 24.98
C LEU A 756 -31.67 -4.04 24.25
N LYS A 757 -31.05 -3.11 24.97
CA LYS A 757 -30.45 -1.94 24.33
C LYS A 757 -29.39 -2.35 23.31
N ALA A 758 -28.45 -3.21 23.70
CA ALA A 758 -27.37 -3.64 22.83
C ALA A 758 -27.89 -4.43 21.59
N TYR A 759 -28.90 -5.29 21.76
CA TYR A 759 -29.52 -5.96 20.62
C TYR A 759 -30.29 -5.01 19.69
N LEU A 760 -30.94 -3.96 20.23
CA LEU A 760 -31.61 -2.95 19.39
C LEU A 760 -30.60 -2.09 18.62
N ASP A 761 -29.47 -1.77 19.23
CA ASP A 761 -28.37 -1.08 18.56
C ASP A 761 -27.81 -1.96 17.42
N SER A 762 -27.58 -3.27 17.66
CA SER A 762 -27.18 -4.24 16.64
C SER A 762 -28.24 -4.37 15.53
N TYR A 763 -29.54 -4.49 15.90
CA TYR A 763 -30.65 -4.58 14.95
C TYR A 763 -30.69 -3.40 13.98
N ALA A 764 -30.48 -2.18 14.49
CA ALA A 764 -30.48 -0.98 13.64
C ALA A 764 -29.37 -1.05 12.57
N ILE A 765 -28.21 -1.58 12.93
CA ILE A 765 -27.09 -1.77 12.00
C ILE A 765 -27.42 -2.89 11.00
N ALA A 766 -27.80 -4.08 11.48
CA ALA A 766 -28.13 -5.23 10.65
C ALA A 766 -29.26 -4.92 9.65
N GLN A 767 -30.31 -4.19 10.10
CA GLN A 767 -31.40 -3.75 9.22
C GLN A 767 -30.92 -2.79 8.14
N ARG A 768 -30.01 -1.86 8.47
CA ARG A 768 -29.42 -0.94 7.49
C ARG A 768 -28.62 -1.70 6.44
N LEU A 769 -27.76 -2.62 6.86
CA LEU A 769 -26.94 -3.45 5.95
C LEU A 769 -27.83 -4.32 5.05
N ALA A 770 -28.80 -5.04 5.62
CA ALA A 770 -29.72 -5.87 4.86
C ALA A 770 -30.62 -5.10 3.88
N LYS A 771 -30.85 -3.80 4.12
CA LYS A 771 -31.54 -2.90 3.17
C LYS A 771 -30.60 -2.38 2.09
N LEU A 772 -29.33 -2.18 2.40
CA LEU A 772 -28.33 -1.70 1.45
C LEU A 772 -28.14 -2.72 0.33
N ASP A 773 -28.03 -4.00 0.67
CA ASP A 773 -28.00 -5.11 -0.28
C ASP A 773 -28.94 -6.23 0.16
N PRO A 774 -30.19 -6.26 -0.37
CA PRO A 774 -31.15 -7.31 -0.07
C PRO A 774 -30.82 -8.70 -0.64
N ALA A 775 -29.80 -8.79 -1.51
CA ALA A 775 -29.33 -10.05 -2.07
C ALA A 775 -28.22 -10.68 -1.21
N ASN A 776 -27.57 -9.91 -0.35
CA ASN A 776 -26.52 -10.39 0.53
C ASN A 776 -27.10 -11.32 1.61
N SER A 777 -26.90 -12.61 1.42
CA SER A 777 -27.45 -13.67 2.28
C SER A 777 -26.90 -13.61 3.71
N ASP A 778 -25.65 -13.18 3.90
CA ASP A 778 -25.05 -13.07 5.22
C ASP A 778 -25.68 -11.95 6.04
N TRP A 779 -25.89 -10.79 5.44
CA TRP A 779 -26.56 -9.66 6.11
C TRP A 779 -28.01 -9.96 6.43
N GLN A 780 -28.71 -10.67 5.55
CA GLN A 780 -30.07 -11.17 5.83
C GLN A 780 -30.06 -12.16 6.99
N ARG A 781 -29.10 -13.08 7.01
CA ARG A 781 -28.95 -14.05 8.09
C ARG A 781 -28.66 -13.37 9.44
N ASP A 782 -27.72 -12.43 9.47
CA ASP A 782 -27.38 -11.66 10.69
C ASP A 782 -28.62 -10.93 11.23
N LEU A 783 -29.38 -10.22 10.36
CA LEU A 783 -30.64 -9.58 10.72
C LEU A 783 -31.63 -10.57 11.35
N SER A 784 -31.75 -11.78 10.78
CA SER A 784 -32.67 -12.79 11.30
C SER A 784 -32.29 -13.33 12.69
N ILE A 785 -30.96 -13.41 12.97
CA ILE A 785 -30.43 -13.82 14.26
C ILE A 785 -30.75 -12.75 15.31
N THR A 786 -30.42 -11.49 15.02
CA THR A 786 -30.68 -10.36 15.93
C THR A 786 -32.17 -10.23 16.25
N LEU A 787 -33.07 -10.41 15.25
CA LEU A 787 -34.51 -10.41 15.46
C LEU A 787 -34.98 -11.50 16.42
N SER A 788 -34.40 -12.73 16.34
CA SER A 788 -34.74 -13.83 17.27
C SER A 788 -34.30 -13.48 18.70
N GLU A 789 -33.16 -12.87 18.89
CA GLU A 789 -32.66 -12.46 20.23
C GLU A 789 -33.50 -11.33 20.84
N VAL A 790 -33.86 -10.33 20.05
CA VAL A 790 -34.78 -9.25 20.45
C VAL A 790 -36.13 -9.86 20.88
N ALA A 791 -36.66 -10.79 20.08
CA ALA A 791 -37.93 -11.44 20.38
C ALA A 791 -37.87 -12.24 21.70
N THR A 792 -36.77 -12.95 21.94
CA THR A 792 -36.53 -13.69 23.18
C THR A 792 -36.54 -12.76 24.41
N LEU A 793 -35.94 -11.59 24.33
CA LEU A 793 -35.95 -10.59 25.40
C LEU A 793 -37.31 -9.93 25.58
N CYS A 794 -38.05 -9.66 24.49
CA CYS A 794 -39.42 -9.18 24.55
C CYS A 794 -40.31 -10.17 25.35
N LEU A 795 -40.12 -11.49 25.14
CA LEU A 795 -40.82 -12.51 25.95
C LEU A 795 -40.48 -12.44 27.44
N LYS A 796 -39.19 -12.26 27.79
CA LYS A 796 -38.77 -12.11 29.18
C LYS A 796 -39.37 -10.87 29.84
N GLN A 797 -39.59 -9.81 29.05
CA GLN A 797 -40.27 -8.59 29.48
C GLN A 797 -41.80 -8.64 29.42
N ARG A 798 -42.38 -9.81 29.00
CA ARG A 798 -43.80 -10.06 28.84
C ARG A 798 -44.45 -9.29 27.67
N ASP A 799 -43.65 -8.77 26.76
CA ASP A 799 -44.13 -8.21 25.48
C ASP A 799 -44.27 -9.34 24.44
N VAL A 800 -45.40 -10.04 24.55
CA VAL A 800 -45.73 -11.18 23.64
C VAL A 800 -46.04 -10.69 22.21
N SER A 801 -46.48 -9.45 22.06
CA SER A 801 -46.82 -8.88 20.76
C SER A 801 -45.55 -8.58 19.95
N GLY A 802 -44.61 -7.84 20.57
CA GLY A 802 -43.31 -7.55 19.99
C GLY A 802 -42.52 -8.82 19.68
N ALA A 803 -42.50 -9.76 20.61
CA ALA A 803 -41.86 -11.05 20.41
C ALA A 803 -42.41 -11.83 19.20
N ARG A 804 -43.77 -11.87 19.06
CA ARG A 804 -44.40 -12.54 17.91
C ARG A 804 -44.01 -11.93 16.58
N GLN A 805 -44.06 -10.61 16.48
CA GLN A 805 -43.66 -9.91 15.28
C GLN A 805 -42.23 -10.19 14.91
N ALA A 806 -41.28 -10.04 15.84
CA ALA A 806 -39.87 -10.23 15.60
C ALA A 806 -39.48 -11.67 15.23
N PHE A 807 -40.13 -12.68 15.86
CA PHE A 807 -39.96 -14.07 15.47
C PHE A 807 -40.54 -14.38 14.09
N GLN A 808 -41.67 -13.75 13.71
CA GLN A 808 -42.24 -13.90 12.37
C GLN A 808 -41.35 -13.31 11.31
N ASP A 809 -40.80 -12.12 11.55
CA ASP A 809 -39.88 -11.48 10.63
C ASP A 809 -38.57 -12.28 10.45
N SER A 810 -38.00 -12.79 11.56
CA SER A 810 -36.85 -13.69 11.53
C SER A 810 -37.13 -14.97 10.72
N LEU A 811 -38.28 -15.60 11.00
CA LEU A 811 -38.69 -16.82 10.30
C LEU A 811 -38.85 -16.59 8.79
N ALA A 812 -39.48 -15.49 8.39
CA ALA A 812 -39.67 -15.14 6.98
C ALA A 812 -38.34 -14.98 6.23
N ILE A 813 -37.35 -14.35 6.86
CA ILE A 813 -36.01 -14.21 6.28
C ILE A 813 -35.36 -15.60 6.12
N ARG A 814 -35.35 -16.44 7.17
CA ARG A 814 -34.74 -17.78 7.13
C ARG A 814 -35.45 -18.73 6.18
N GLU A 815 -36.78 -18.63 6.04
CA GLU A 815 -37.53 -19.37 5.01
C GLU A 815 -37.11 -18.96 3.60
N LYS A 816 -36.86 -17.66 3.36
CA LYS A 816 -36.36 -17.17 2.07
C LYS A 816 -34.98 -17.70 1.76
N LEU A 817 -34.05 -17.63 2.72
CA LEU A 817 -32.69 -18.14 2.58
C LEU A 817 -32.67 -19.65 2.32
N ALA A 818 -33.39 -20.44 3.14
CA ALA A 818 -33.45 -21.89 2.99
C ALA A 818 -34.10 -22.35 1.67
N ARG A 819 -34.98 -21.53 1.07
CA ARG A 819 -35.57 -21.78 -0.26
C ARG A 819 -34.62 -21.40 -1.41
N SER A 820 -33.78 -20.36 -1.24
CA SER A 820 -32.83 -19.96 -2.27
C SER A 820 -31.71 -21.00 -2.47
N ASP A 821 -31.33 -21.72 -1.42
CA ASP A 821 -30.39 -22.84 -1.47
C ASP A 821 -30.84 -23.97 -0.53
N PRO A 822 -31.60 -24.93 -1.06
CA PRO A 822 -32.10 -26.06 -0.28
C PRO A 822 -31.03 -27.04 0.22
N ASP A 823 -29.84 -27.01 -0.39
CA ASP A 823 -28.73 -27.88 -0.03
C ASP A 823 -27.84 -27.28 1.06
N ASN A 824 -28.01 -26.02 1.37
CA ASN A 824 -27.25 -25.34 2.42
C ASN A 824 -27.69 -25.81 3.81
N ALA A 825 -26.94 -26.76 4.37
CA ALA A 825 -27.22 -27.36 5.67
C ALA A 825 -27.31 -26.33 6.81
N THR A 826 -26.53 -25.26 6.74
CA THR A 826 -26.53 -24.18 7.72
C THR A 826 -27.83 -23.40 7.69
N TRP A 827 -28.31 -23.01 6.51
CA TRP A 827 -29.59 -22.28 6.38
C TRP A 827 -30.80 -23.14 6.72
N GLN A 828 -30.75 -24.43 6.37
CA GLN A 828 -31.80 -25.38 6.75
C GLN A 828 -31.88 -25.56 8.27
N ARG A 829 -30.71 -25.69 8.96
CA ARG A 829 -30.66 -25.75 10.42
C ARG A 829 -31.13 -24.44 11.07
N ASP A 830 -30.72 -23.29 10.55
CA ASP A 830 -31.12 -21.98 11.08
C ASP A 830 -32.64 -21.79 10.94
N LEU A 831 -33.27 -22.35 9.89
CA LEU A 831 -34.71 -22.37 9.73
C LEU A 831 -35.38 -23.29 10.77
N VAL A 832 -34.79 -24.44 11.10
CA VAL A 832 -35.28 -25.30 12.20
C VAL A 832 -35.28 -24.53 13.52
N VAL A 833 -34.19 -23.79 13.82
CA VAL A 833 -34.11 -22.96 15.03
C VAL A 833 -35.18 -21.88 15.02
N ALA A 834 -35.44 -21.22 13.89
CA ALA A 834 -36.49 -20.22 13.79
C ALA A 834 -37.90 -20.79 14.06
N TYR A 835 -38.18 -22.01 13.62
CA TYR A 835 -39.45 -22.67 13.97
C TYR A 835 -39.54 -22.99 15.45
N ILE A 836 -38.44 -23.41 16.09
CA ILE A 836 -38.39 -23.66 17.54
C ILE A 836 -38.68 -22.35 18.30
N ASP A 837 -38.08 -21.25 17.88
CA ASP A 837 -38.23 -19.94 18.49
C ASP A 837 -39.67 -19.41 18.29
N TYR A 838 -40.17 -19.46 17.06
CA TYR A 838 -41.54 -19.01 16.76
C TYR A 838 -42.62 -19.83 17.49
N ALA A 839 -42.36 -21.13 17.71
CA ALA A 839 -43.28 -21.99 18.47
C ALA A 839 -43.59 -21.47 19.88
N GLN A 840 -42.76 -20.64 20.47
CA GLN A 840 -42.98 -20.03 21.79
C GLN A 840 -44.18 -19.05 21.80
N VAL A 841 -44.51 -18.46 20.67
CA VAL A 841 -45.56 -17.44 20.50
C VAL A 841 -46.62 -17.85 19.47
N ALA A 842 -46.47 -18.99 18.85
CA ALA A 842 -47.36 -19.48 17.82
C ALA A 842 -48.76 -19.84 18.41
N LYS A 843 -49.81 -19.70 17.58
CA LYS A 843 -51.17 -20.14 17.93
C LYS A 843 -51.27 -21.66 18.07
N ASP A 844 -50.56 -22.37 17.21
CA ASP A 844 -50.42 -23.83 17.27
C ASP A 844 -48.93 -24.27 17.34
N PRO A 845 -48.36 -24.27 18.55
CA PRO A 845 -46.98 -24.66 18.75
C PRO A 845 -46.69 -26.11 18.31
N LYS A 846 -47.65 -27.00 18.38
CA LYS A 846 -47.48 -28.41 18.01
C LYS A 846 -47.20 -28.55 16.51
N ALA A 847 -47.97 -27.90 15.65
CA ALA A 847 -47.78 -27.95 14.21
C ALA A 847 -46.41 -27.38 13.82
N VAL A 848 -45.98 -26.26 14.43
CA VAL A 848 -44.67 -25.60 14.17
C VAL A 848 -43.52 -26.51 14.59
N LEU A 849 -43.55 -27.10 15.80
CA LEU A 849 -42.50 -27.99 16.27
C LEU A 849 -42.46 -29.32 15.51
N SER A 850 -43.61 -29.84 15.04
CA SER A 850 -43.63 -31.04 14.16
C SER A 850 -42.87 -30.76 12.87
N LYS A 851 -43.13 -29.62 12.24
CA LYS A 851 -42.39 -29.18 11.03
C LYS A 851 -40.89 -29.07 11.29
N ALA A 852 -40.48 -28.48 12.41
CA ALA A 852 -39.08 -28.42 12.82
C ALA A 852 -38.45 -29.80 12.98
N LEU A 853 -39.17 -30.74 13.59
CA LEU A 853 -38.72 -32.14 13.78
C LEU A 853 -38.56 -32.88 12.44
N ASP A 854 -39.54 -32.74 11.55
CA ASP A 854 -39.48 -33.37 10.22
C ASP A 854 -38.26 -32.90 9.42
N MET A 855 -38.01 -31.60 9.40
CA MET A 855 -36.82 -31.01 8.76
C MET A 855 -35.53 -31.49 9.42
N THR A 856 -35.47 -31.58 10.75
CA THR A 856 -34.26 -32.07 11.46
C THR A 856 -33.99 -33.52 11.14
N LEU A 857 -35.02 -34.38 11.07
CA LEU A 857 -34.90 -35.77 10.70
C LEU A 857 -34.47 -35.97 9.24
N GLU A 858 -34.90 -35.08 8.34
CA GLU A 858 -34.46 -35.08 6.94
C GLU A 858 -32.97 -34.70 6.81
N LEU A 859 -32.50 -33.67 7.54
CA LEU A 859 -31.10 -33.31 7.62
C LEU A 859 -30.22 -34.46 8.20
N ASP A 860 -30.70 -35.16 9.19
CA ASP A 860 -29.99 -36.35 9.77
C ASP A 860 -29.93 -37.51 8.78
N ARG A 861 -31.06 -37.85 8.11
CA ARG A 861 -31.10 -38.93 7.10
C ARG A 861 -30.24 -38.66 5.89
N SER A 862 -30.15 -37.40 5.46
CA SER A 862 -29.28 -36.98 4.34
C SER A 862 -27.81 -36.76 4.73
N GLY A 863 -27.44 -37.05 6.00
CA GLY A 863 -26.08 -36.85 6.49
C GLY A 863 -25.66 -35.39 6.66
N ARG A 864 -26.57 -34.44 6.42
CA ARG A 864 -26.31 -32.99 6.49
C ARG A 864 -26.42 -32.37 7.90
N LEU A 865 -26.89 -33.15 8.89
CA LEU A 865 -26.91 -32.70 10.28
C LEU A 865 -25.62 -33.09 11.00
N ALA A 866 -24.77 -32.10 11.26
CA ALA A 866 -23.51 -32.32 11.96
C ALA A 866 -23.75 -33.01 13.33
N PRO A 867 -22.84 -33.92 13.78
CA PRO A 867 -22.99 -34.70 15.01
C PRO A 867 -23.36 -33.90 16.26
N ARG A 868 -22.76 -32.72 16.38
CA ARG A 868 -23.01 -31.78 17.49
C ARG A 868 -24.44 -31.24 17.58
N TYR A 869 -25.24 -31.36 16.51
CA TYR A 869 -26.65 -30.90 16.48
C TYR A 869 -27.68 -32.04 16.60
N LYS A 870 -27.27 -33.30 16.68
CA LYS A 870 -28.17 -34.46 16.80
C LYS A 870 -29.05 -34.40 18.06
N PHE A 871 -28.62 -33.70 19.08
CA PHE A 871 -29.43 -33.42 20.28
C PHE A 871 -30.77 -32.73 20.00
N MET A 872 -30.85 -31.98 18.88
CA MET A 872 -32.07 -31.25 18.49
C MET A 872 -33.25 -32.22 18.24
N ILE A 873 -32.99 -33.42 17.74
CA ILE A 873 -34.03 -34.45 17.50
C ILE A 873 -34.67 -34.83 18.85
N LYS A 874 -33.87 -35.16 19.85
CA LYS A 874 -34.34 -35.51 21.21
C LYS A 874 -35.09 -34.33 21.84
N PHE A 875 -34.53 -33.14 21.77
CA PHE A 875 -35.12 -31.90 22.29
C PHE A 875 -36.50 -31.62 21.72
N LEU A 876 -36.67 -31.72 20.37
CA LEU A 876 -37.94 -31.50 19.71
C LEU A 876 -38.99 -32.55 20.09
N ARG A 877 -38.61 -33.84 20.16
CA ARG A 877 -39.52 -34.92 20.58
C ARG A 877 -40.02 -34.72 22.02
N GLU A 878 -39.13 -34.37 22.93
CA GLU A 878 -39.49 -34.10 24.34
C GLU A 878 -40.43 -32.88 24.46
N ARG A 879 -40.20 -31.84 23.67
CA ARG A 879 -41.01 -30.65 23.68
C ARG A 879 -42.42 -30.90 23.11
N LEU A 880 -42.54 -31.69 22.06
CA LEU A 880 -43.81 -32.16 21.52
C LEU A 880 -44.58 -33.01 22.51
N ALA A 881 -43.95 -34.00 23.14
CA ALA A 881 -44.56 -34.85 24.17
C ALA A 881 -45.08 -34.02 25.35
N ARG A 882 -44.40 -32.99 25.80
CA ARG A 882 -44.89 -32.08 26.87
C ARG A 882 -46.15 -31.29 26.45
N ILE A 883 -46.28 -30.94 25.18
CA ILE A 883 -47.44 -30.22 24.67
C ILE A 883 -48.66 -31.21 24.61
N GLU A 884 -48.40 -32.43 24.21
CA GLU A 884 -49.43 -33.49 24.17
C GLU A 884 -49.96 -33.85 25.58
N ALA A 885 -49.03 -34.01 26.53
CA ALA A 885 -49.39 -34.28 27.92
C ALA A 885 -50.18 -33.13 28.60
N LYS A 886 -50.01 -31.87 28.18
CA LYS A 886 -50.82 -30.75 28.70
C LYS A 886 -52.21 -30.60 28.08
N ARG A 887 -52.46 -31.27 26.95
CA ARG A 887 -53.77 -31.30 26.26
C ARG A 887 -54.67 -32.51 26.69
N GLN A 888 -54.04 -33.55 27.26
CA GLN A 888 -54.70 -34.59 28.02
C GLN A 888 -54.98 -34.18 29.49
#